data_e0e9302aee9055118e18bb081935f868
#
_entry.id   e0e9302aee9055118e18bb081935f868
#
_cell.length_a   1.000
_cell.length_b   1.000
_cell.length_c   1.000
_cell.angle_alpha   90.00
_cell.angle_beta   90.00
_cell.angle_gamma   90.00
#
_symmetry.space_group_name_H-M   'P 1'
#
loop_
_entity.id
_entity.type
_entity.pdbx_description
1 polymer ?
#
loop_
_entity_poly.entity_id
_entity_poly.type
_entity_poly.pdbx_seq_one_letter_code
_entity_poly.pdbx_strand_id
1 'polypeptide(L)'
;MKTGPRSAFLYAAAMALLISPTAFSQQPSADAMFVNNLMPQPASLSVAPGRLVLTPRFSYGTTGFTNARLDSSIESAVAQIKLKTGLEIPLHAGAASSTELVVSVGGAGEAVQSVDEDESYSLTITSAHAELKASTVVGAMRGLQTLIQLVQPAGDEYVLPTVTINDSPRFPWRGLMIDCGRHFEPIGVIKRTIDGMAAVKLNVFHWHLTEDQGFRIESKVFPKLTAMGSDGLFYTQQEALEIVAYARARGIRVVPEFEMPGHSTAWLVAYPELASGRAPSAIRREFGVSDFALDPTREETYRFIDRFLTEMTSIFPDTYLHIGGDETVSPEWKSDPRILAFMSAHQLKDPDALQAYFNQRVLKILVRLHRHMIGWDEILNPALPKDVVVQSWRGGDSLIKGAEQGYQGLLSAGYYLDGMQPSGKHYLVDPLPSSALLTPEQRKLILGGEVAMWAEQIDAHTIDSRVWPRTAAIAERFWSPESVTDVDDMYRRLDKVSVQLEGLGLHHLTQEDASLRELTGTQEIEQLRRFASVLEPVSFHERYEQQHTSQLTVLDRFVDAVRPDPPSRHEIDLLIRKFLLAPREDKADQLALNHWFEEMMASVPAVQQQMQSSPRLAEVHLRAEQLPELAKTGVEAMSYLSAGTKAPAGWKQSKLALIDAAMKPAGIVRFTFIDSLKSLIAAVQE
;
A
#
# COMPACT_ATOMS: atom_id res chain seq x y z
N MET A 1 -77.42 -38.40 -18.20
CA MET A 1 -77.97 -38.12 -19.56
C MET A 1 -77.02 -37.24 -20.31
N LYS A 2 -76.67 -37.70 -21.54
CA LYS A 2 -75.94 -36.98 -22.63
C LYS A 2 -74.52 -36.59 -22.38
N THR A 3 -73.53 -37.31 -22.76
CA THR A 3 -72.93 -37.65 -24.09
C THR A 3 -72.08 -36.49 -24.69
N GLY A 4 -70.79 -36.63 -24.70
CA GLY A 4 -69.67 -36.53 -25.58
C GLY A 4 -69.35 -35.15 -26.18
N PRO A 5 -68.21 -35.00 -26.89
CA PRO A 5 -67.35 -36.02 -27.48
C PRO A 5 -65.86 -35.88 -27.20
N ARG A 6 -65.13 -36.89 -27.55
CA ARG A 6 -63.69 -37.09 -27.55
C ARG A 6 -62.99 -36.27 -28.64
N SER A 7 -61.92 -35.60 -28.30
CA SER A 7 -60.95 -35.10 -29.29
C SER A 7 -59.62 -35.79 -29.09
N ALA A 8 -59.07 -36.32 -30.17
CA ALA A 8 -57.85 -37.08 -30.29
C ALA A 8 -56.62 -36.17 -30.15
N PHE A 9 -55.67 -36.57 -29.32
CA PHE A 9 -54.32 -35.98 -29.30
C PHE A 9 -53.40 -36.85 -30.14
N LEU A 10 -52.85 -36.25 -31.18
CA LEU A 10 -51.70 -36.80 -31.95
C LEU A 10 -50.42 -36.75 -31.10
N TYR A 11 -49.81 -37.90 -30.90
CA TYR A 11 -48.46 -38.02 -30.38
C TYR A 11 -47.43 -37.75 -31.49
N ALA A 12 -46.71 -36.62 -31.39
CA ALA A 12 -45.48 -36.42 -32.16
C ALA A 12 -44.32 -36.97 -31.32
N ALA A 13 -43.69 -38.04 -31.75
CA ALA A 13 -42.49 -38.59 -31.16
C ALA A 13 -41.30 -37.70 -31.50
N ALA A 14 -40.84 -36.92 -30.52
CA ALA A 14 -39.53 -36.22 -30.59
C ALA A 14 -38.45 -37.22 -30.17
N MET A 15 -37.59 -37.55 -31.08
CA MET A 15 -36.39 -38.37 -30.88
C MET A 15 -35.34 -37.49 -30.16
N ALA A 16 -35.19 -37.63 -28.85
CA ALA A 16 -34.16 -36.99 -28.08
C ALA A 16 -32.83 -37.72 -28.29
N LEU A 17 -31.93 -37.11 -29.05
CA LEU A 17 -30.50 -37.51 -29.04
C LEU A 17 -29.92 -37.24 -27.66
N LEU A 18 -29.66 -38.29 -26.90
CA LEU A 18 -28.83 -38.28 -25.70
C LEU A 18 -27.39 -38.03 -26.09
N ILE A 19 -26.98 -36.74 -26.11
CA ILE A 19 -25.56 -36.41 -26.08
C ILE A 19 -25.15 -36.49 -24.60
N SER A 20 -24.51 -37.61 -24.25
CA SER A 20 -23.84 -37.71 -22.95
C SER A 20 -22.67 -36.69 -22.92
N PRO A 21 -22.64 -35.76 -21.97
CA PRO A 21 -21.45 -34.99 -21.74
C PRO A 21 -20.43 -35.92 -21.08
N THR A 22 -19.48 -36.42 -21.87
CA THR A 22 -18.23 -36.91 -21.32
C THR A 22 -17.51 -35.73 -20.75
N ALA A 23 -17.84 -35.39 -19.48
CA ALA A 23 -16.99 -34.57 -18.65
C ALA A 23 -15.65 -35.27 -18.52
N PHE A 24 -14.66 -34.81 -19.26
CA PHE A 24 -13.27 -35.05 -18.92
C PHE A 24 -13.03 -34.39 -17.56
N SER A 25 -13.37 -35.10 -16.49
CA SER A 25 -12.74 -34.82 -15.21
C SER A 25 -11.28 -35.29 -15.34
N GLN A 26 -10.38 -34.43 -15.78
CA GLN A 26 -8.99 -34.60 -15.41
C GLN A 26 -8.97 -34.50 -13.88
N GLN A 27 -8.92 -35.66 -13.22
CA GLN A 27 -8.45 -35.70 -11.83
C GLN A 27 -7.09 -35.00 -11.82
N PRO A 28 -6.88 -33.96 -11.02
CA PRO A 28 -5.55 -33.41 -10.81
C PRO A 28 -4.67 -34.58 -10.38
N SER A 29 -3.54 -34.78 -11.04
CA SER A 29 -2.54 -35.74 -10.64
C SER A 29 -2.23 -35.50 -9.17
N ALA A 30 -2.15 -36.56 -8.36
CA ALA A 30 -1.94 -36.52 -6.92
C ALA A 30 -0.64 -35.80 -6.46
N ASP A 31 0.18 -35.36 -7.40
CA ASP A 31 1.41 -34.59 -7.26
C ASP A 31 1.32 -33.23 -7.97
N ALA A 32 0.30 -32.42 -7.69
CA ALA A 32 0.34 -31.01 -8.08
C ALA A 32 1.58 -30.38 -7.42
N MET A 33 2.55 -30.00 -8.25
CA MET A 33 3.80 -29.40 -7.79
C MET A 33 3.47 -28.09 -7.03
N PHE A 34 4.01 -27.93 -5.81
CA PHE A 34 3.80 -26.73 -5.01
C PHE A 34 4.17 -25.47 -5.81
N VAL A 35 3.24 -24.53 -5.89
CA VAL A 35 3.47 -23.21 -6.47
C VAL A 35 3.71 -22.22 -5.33
N ASN A 36 4.89 -21.61 -5.31
CA ASN A 36 5.23 -20.60 -4.31
C ASN A 36 4.38 -19.33 -4.52
N ASN A 37 3.43 -19.08 -3.59
CA ASN A 37 2.58 -17.89 -3.58
C ASN A 37 2.93 -16.95 -2.41
N LEU A 38 4.04 -17.20 -1.71
CA LEU A 38 4.44 -16.39 -0.57
C LEU A 38 4.80 -14.95 -0.99
N MET A 39 4.29 -14.00 -0.25
CA MET A 39 4.63 -12.57 -0.38
C MET A 39 4.61 -11.92 1.03
N PRO A 40 5.77 -11.48 1.52
CA PRO A 40 7.10 -11.51 0.91
C PRO A 40 7.67 -12.93 0.72
N GLN A 41 8.49 -13.12 -0.33
CA GLN A 41 9.25 -14.36 -0.51
C GLN A 41 10.31 -14.50 0.59
N PRO A 42 10.47 -15.71 1.17
CA PRO A 42 11.46 -15.94 2.22
C PRO A 42 12.90 -15.94 1.66
N ALA A 43 13.86 -15.69 2.54
CA ALA A 43 15.28 -15.72 2.19
C ALA A 43 15.73 -17.09 1.65
N SER A 44 15.13 -18.19 2.13
CA SER A 44 15.41 -19.54 1.69
C SER A 44 14.16 -20.41 1.79
N LEU A 45 13.88 -21.16 0.72
CA LEU A 45 12.75 -22.10 0.62
C LEU A 45 13.22 -23.37 -0.10
N SER A 46 13.08 -24.50 0.56
CA SER A 46 13.26 -25.84 -0.06
C SER A 46 11.95 -26.61 0.00
N VAL A 47 11.58 -27.24 -1.09
CA VAL A 47 10.36 -28.04 -1.23
C VAL A 47 10.71 -29.51 -1.30
N ALA A 48 9.99 -30.36 -0.57
CA ALA A 48 10.11 -31.81 -0.60
C ALA A 48 8.78 -32.45 -1.01
N PRO A 49 8.77 -33.70 -1.51
CA PRO A 49 7.53 -34.41 -1.79
C PRO A 49 6.70 -34.62 -0.51
N GLY A 50 5.36 -34.56 -0.67
CA GLY A 50 4.42 -34.76 0.43
C GLY A 50 3.69 -33.50 0.87
N ARG A 51 2.74 -33.67 1.78
CA ARG A 51 1.89 -32.60 2.32
C ARG A 51 1.35 -32.98 3.68
N LEU A 52 1.13 -32.00 4.55
CA LEU A 52 0.40 -32.12 5.80
C LEU A 52 -1.07 -31.76 5.55
N VAL A 53 -1.98 -32.71 5.72
CA VAL A 53 -3.42 -32.47 5.55
C VAL A 53 -3.96 -31.76 6.80
N LEU A 54 -4.67 -30.66 6.58
CA LEU A 54 -5.37 -29.94 7.64
C LEU A 54 -6.73 -30.62 7.90
N THR A 55 -6.99 -30.94 9.14
CA THR A 55 -8.24 -31.59 9.58
C THR A 55 -8.83 -30.83 10.76
N PRO A 56 -10.10 -31.10 11.15
CA PRO A 56 -10.66 -30.56 12.40
C PRO A 56 -9.89 -30.97 13.67
N ARG A 57 -8.94 -31.91 13.58
CA ARG A 57 -8.07 -32.30 14.70
C ARG A 57 -6.78 -31.51 14.77
N PHE A 58 -6.54 -30.63 13.78
CA PHE A 58 -5.33 -29.80 13.78
C PHE A 58 -5.22 -29.04 15.08
N SER A 59 -4.07 -29.19 15.73
CA SER A 59 -3.81 -28.65 17.06
C SER A 59 -2.41 -28.04 17.11
N TYR A 60 -2.20 -27.12 18.05
CA TYR A 60 -0.90 -26.49 18.24
C TYR A 60 -0.40 -26.65 19.69
N GLY A 61 0.90 -26.59 19.87
CA GLY A 61 1.56 -26.53 21.15
C GLY A 61 2.77 -25.62 21.14
N THR A 62 3.17 -25.12 22.28
CA THR A 62 4.31 -24.23 22.46
C THR A 62 5.43 -24.87 23.24
N THR A 63 6.68 -24.51 22.94
CA THR A 63 7.86 -24.91 23.71
C THR A 63 8.79 -23.72 23.93
N GLY A 64 9.63 -23.77 24.97
CA GLY A 64 10.51 -22.68 25.33
C GLY A 64 9.76 -21.51 26.00
N PHE A 65 9.97 -20.31 25.53
CA PHE A 65 9.32 -19.11 26.10
C PHE A 65 7.85 -19.00 25.67
N THR A 66 6.98 -18.65 26.61
CA THR A 66 5.55 -18.42 26.38
C THR A 66 5.09 -17.14 27.09
N ASN A 67 4.17 -16.42 26.49
CA ASN A 67 3.46 -15.31 27.10
C ASN A 67 2.14 -15.04 26.35
N ALA A 68 1.26 -14.21 26.93
CA ALA A 68 -0.05 -13.89 26.37
C ALA A 68 0.03 -13.30 24.94
N ARG A 69 1.12 -12.59 24.59
CA ARG A 69 1.33 -12.05 23.25
C ARG A 69 1.56 -13.15 22.22
N LEU A 70 2.38 -14.14 22.55
CA LEU A 70 2.61 -15.31 21.69
C LEU A 70 1.33 -16.15 21.54
N ASP A 71 0.66 -16.43 22.66
CA ASP A 71 -0.57 -17.23 22.66
C ASP A 71 -1.65 -16.57 21.77
N SER A 72 -1.89 -15.28 21.95
CA SER A 72 -2.83 -14.51 21.13
C SER A 72 -2.44 -14.49 19.64
N SER A 73 -1.15 -14.47 19.33
CA SER A 73 -0.66 -14.50 17.95
C SER A 73 -0.90 -15.85 17.28
N ILE A 74 -0.71 -16.94 18.01
CA ILE A 74 -0.98 -18.30 17.51
C ILE A 74 -2.49 -18.50 17.34
N GLU A 75 -3.29 -18.10 18.33
CA GLU A 75 -4.75 -18.16 18.25
C GLU A 75 -5.30 -17.38 17.05
N SER A 76 -4.76 -16.17 16.80
CA SER A 76 -5.11 -15.37 15.63
C SER A 76 -4.73 -16.07 14.31
N ALA A 77 -3.56 -16.71 14.25
CA ALA A 77 -3.14 -17.45 13.06
C ALA A 77 -4.04 -18.67 12.81
N VAL A 78 -4.37 -19.43 13.83
CA VAL A 78 -5.29 -20.57 13.73
C VAL A 78 -6.70 -20.10 13.34
N ALA A 79 -7.17 -18.97 13.87
CA ALA A 79 -8.44 -18.38 13.49
C ALA A 79 -8.47 -17.98 12.01
N GLN A 80 -7.39 -17.42 11.47
CA GLN A 80 -7.28 -17.11 10.05
C GLN A 80 -7.27 -18.39 9.18
N ILE A 81 -6.60 -19.45 9.63
CA ILE A 81 -6.63 -20.77 8.96
C ILE A 81 -8.06 -21.34 8.96
N LYS A 82 -8.78 -21.28 10.08
CA LYS A 82 -10.22 -21.67 10.16
C LYS A 82 -11.05 -20.90 9.14
N LEU A 83 -10.88 -19.59 9.08
CA LEU A 83 -11.62 -18.73 8.15
C LEU A 83 -11.32 -19.07 6.70
N LYS A 84 -10.06 -19.32 6.38
CA LYS A 84 -9.60 -19.68 5.03
C LYS A 84 -10.08 -21.06 4.58
N THR A 85 -10.20 -22.02 5.51
CA THR A 85 -10.48 -23.42 5.20
C THR A 85 -11.91 -23.84 5.48
N GLY A 86 -12.64 -23.12 6.32
CA GLY A 86 -13.95 -23.53 6.84
C GLY A 86 -13.89 -24.70 7.84
N LEU A 87 -12.70 -25.16 8.23
CA LEU A 87 -12.53 -26.26 9.16
C LEU A 87 -12.80 -25.83 10.61
N GLU A 88 -13.48 -26.66 11.38
CA GLU A 88 -13.76 -26.45 12.81
C GLU A 88 -12.54 -26.81 13.69
N ILE A 89 -11.43 -26.06 13.53
CA ILE A 89 -10.19 -26.25 14.27
C ILE A 89 -10.33 -25.68 15.69
N PRO A 90 -10.03 -26.44 16.76
CA PRO A 90 -10.07 -25.94 18.14
C PRO A 90 -8.99 -24.85 18.38
N LEU A 91 -9.35 -23.78 19.09
CA LEU A 91 -8.41 -22.72 19.51
C LEU A 91 -7.79 -23.04 20.89
N HIS A 92 -7.37 -24.27 21.14
CA HIS A 92 -6.76 -24.68 22.41
C HIS A 92 -5.41 -25.31 22.17
N ALA A 93 -4.42 -24.87 22.98
CA ALA A 93 -3.11 -25.46 22.99
C ALA A 93 -3.17 -26.89 23.51
N GLY A 94 -2.53 -27.82 22.79
CA GLY A 94 -2.29 -29.18 23.22
C GLY A 94 -0.89 -29.36 23.81
N ALA A 95 -0.57 -30.61 24.27
CA ALA A 95 0.80 -30.93 24.60
C ALA A 95 1.67 -30.95 23.33
N ALA A 96 2.79 -30.24 23.31
CA ALA A 96 3.65 -30.11 22.15
C ALA A 96 4.12 -31.45 21.53
N SER A 97 4.16 -32.50 22.31
CA SER A 97 4.52 -33.85 21.85
C SER A 97 3.44 -34.59 21.06
N SER A 98 2.23 -34.04 20.96
CA SER A 98 1.08 -34.66 20.29
C SER A 98 0.30 -33.73 19.38
N THR A 99 0.87 -32.59 19.03
CA THR A 99 0.24 -31.56 18.18
C THR A 99 0.88 -31.50 16.80
N GLU A 100 0.08 -31.12 15.80
CA GLU A 100 0.54 -30.98 14.39
C GLU A 100 1.37 -29.73 14.16
N LEU A 101 1.15 -28.66 14.95
CA LEU A 101 1.97 -27.43 14.90
C LEU A 101 2.68 -27.25 16.25
N VAL A 102 4.00 -27.19 16.22
CA VAL A 102 4.82 -26.83 17.38
C VAL A 102 5.47 -25.48 17.15
N VAL A 103 5.25 -24.52 18.06
CA VAL A 103 5.87 -23.20 18.03
C VAL A 103 6.88 -23.11 19.17
N SER A 104 8.17 -22.99 18.81
CA SER A 104 9.30 -22.94 19.75
C SER A 104 9.90 -21.53 19.73
N VAL A 105 9.92 -20.87 20.89
CA VAL A 105 10.41 -19.49 21.02
C VAL A 105 11.50 -19.41 22.07
N GLY A 106 12.61 -18.73 21.76
CA GLY A 106 13.75 -18.57 22.68
C GLY A 106 13.51 -17.56 23.81
N GLY A 107 12.81 -16.45 23.51
CA GLY A 107 12.58 -15.37 24.48
C GLY A 107 11.51 -14.38 24.06
N ALA A 108 11.24 -13.41 24.92
CA ALA A 108 10.23 -12.37 24.69
C ALA A 108 10.55 -11.45 23.51
N GLY A 109 11.83 -11.27 23.19
CA GLY A 109 12.32 -10.12 22.43
C GLY A 109 12.42 -8.87 23.32
N GLU A 110 12.58 -7.71 22.72
CA GLU A 110 12.70 -6.45 23.44
C GLU A 110 11.37 -5.98 24.06
N ALA A 111 11.45 -5.35 25.24
CA ALA A 111 10.28 -4.82 25.93
C ALA A 111 9.58 -3.72 25.10
N VAL A 112 10.38 -2.85 24.48
CA VAL A 112 9.97 -1.94 23.41
C VAL A 112 10.74 -2.37 22.17
N GLN A 113 10.04 -2.88 21.16
CA GLN A 113 10.65 -3.36 19.92
C GLN A 113 11.49 -2.24 19.27
N SER A 114 12.70 -2.55 18.82
CA SER A 114 13.63 -1.61 18.17
C SER A 114 13.99 -2.05 16.75
N VAL A 115 14.94 -1.37 16.14
CA VAL A 115 15.52 -1.77 14.84
C VAL A 115 16.40 -3.02 14.95
N ASP A 116 16.83 -3.38 16.16
CA ASP A 116 17.70 -4.54 16.44
C ASP A 116 16.90 -5.79 16.84
N GLU A 117 15.56 -5.74 16.86
CA GLU A 117 14.72 -6.90 17.16
C GLU A 117 14.97 -8.04 16.17
N ASP A 118 15.26 -9.23 16.67
CA ASP A 118 15.43 -10.43 15.83
C ASP A 118 14.05 -10.90 15.32
N GLU A 119 13.78 -10.67 14.05
CA GLU A 119 12.56 -11.09 13.37
C GLU A 119 12.74 -12.39 12.55
N SER A 120 13.89 -13.07 12.71
CA SER A 120 14.19 -14.30 12.00
C SER A 120 13.40 -15.50 12.53
N TYR A 121 13.12 -16.47 11.65
CA TYR A 121 12.48 -17.72 11.99
C TYR A 121 12.91 -18.85 11.06
N SER A 122 12.70 -20.10 11.51
CA SER A 122 12.68 -21.27 10.65
C SER A 122 11.33 -22.00 10.74
N LEU A 123 10.82 -22.47 9.60
CA LEU A 123 9.58 -23.23 9.51
C LEU A 123 9.83 -24.49 8.72
N THR A 124 9.68 -25.64 9.38
CA THR A 124 9.80 -26.98 8.75
C THR A 124 8.46 -27.66 8.79
N ILE A 125 7.93 -28.04 7.62
CA ILE A 125 6.68 -28.77 7.46
C ILE A 125 6.99 -30.12 6.83
N THR A 126 6.57 -31.19 7.51
CA THR A 126 6.61 -32.57 7.04
C THR A 126 5.20 -33.08 6.78
N SER A 127 5.03 -34.30 6.29
CA SER A 127 3.70 -34.89 6.16
C SER A 127 3.00 -35.22 7.50
N ALA A 128 3.72 -35.12 8.61
CA ALA A 128 3.20 -35.44 9.95
C ALA A 128 3.01 -34.22 10.83
N HIS A 129 3.85 -33.20 10.74
CA HIS A 129 3.82 -32.03 11.61
C HIS A 129 4.51 -30.81 10.98
N ALA A 130 4.22 -29.63 11.52
CA ALA A 130 4.87 -28.37 11.25
C ALA A 130 5.60 -27.89 12.53
N GLU A 131 6.84 -27.44 12.39
CA GLU A 131 7.65 -26.87 13.47
C GLU A 131 8.09 -25.46 13.08
N LEU A 132 7.69 -24.47 13.88
CA LEU A 132 8.11 -23.07 13.77
C LEU A 132 9.05 -22.73 14.92
N LYS A 133 10.27 -22.29 14.60
CA LYS A 133 11.27 -21.85 15.59
C LYS A 133 11.65 -20.39 15.37
N ALA A 134 11.74 -19.62 16.45
CA ALA A 134 12.21 -18.24 16.43
C ALA A 134 12.95 -17.89 17.73
N SER A 135 13.89 -16.96 17.65
CA SER A 135 14.58 -16.43 18.83
C SER A 135 13.65 -15.58 19.70
N THR A 136 12.72 -14.86 19.06
CA THR A 136 11.81 -13.91 19.71
C THR A 136 10.34 -14.18 19.38
N VAL A 137 9.44 -13.60 20.16
CA VAL A 137 7.99 -13.62 19.86
C VAL A 137 7.70 -12.95 18.52
N VAL A 138 8.41 -11.87 18.16
CA VAL A 138 8.19 -11.18 16.88
C VAL A 138 8.60 -12.05 15.69
N GLY A 139 9.74 -12.76 15.79
CA GLY A 139 10.14 -13.73 14.78
C GLY A 139 9.09 -14.82 14.57
N ALA A 140 8.52 -15.36 15.69
CA ALA A 140 7.42 -16.32 15.60
C ALA A 140 6.17 -15.75 14.90
N MET A 141 5.80 -14.48 15.16
CA MET A 141 4.71 -13.80 14.44
C MET A 141 4.95 -13.75 12.93
N ARG A 142 6.19 -13.47 12.49
CA ARG A 142 6.53 -13.46 11.05
C ARG A 142 6.39 -14.85 10.43
N GLY A 143 6.83 -15.89 11.14
CA GLY A 143 6.69 -17.27 10.70
C GLY A 143 5.23 -17.74 10.64
N LEU A 144 4.38 -17.30 11.57
CA LEU A 144 2.93 -17.59 11.55
C LEU A 144 2.26 -16.98 10.32
N GLN A 145 2.63 -15.77 9.89
CA GLN A 145 2.10 -15.20 8.64
C GLN A 145 2.50 -16.03 7.41
N THR A 146 3.71 -16.55 7.38
CA THR A 146 4.13 -17.47 6.33
C THR A 146 3.35 -18.78 6.35
N LEU A 147 3.09 -19.34 7.54
CA LEU A 147 2.28 -20.55 7.70
C LEU A 147 0.86 -20.37 7.13
N ILE A 148 0.20 -19.22 7.41
CA ILE A 148 -1.14 -18.90 6.89
C ILE A 148 -1.13 -18.84 5.35
N GLN A 149 -0.10 -18.25 4.75
CA GLN A 149 0.02 -18.14 3.30
C GLN A 149 0.26 -19.51 2.63
N LEU A 150 0.93 -20.45 3.30
CA LEU A 150 1.20 -21.80 2.80
C LEU A 150 -0.04 -22.69 2.75
N VAL A 151 -1.13 -22.37 3.46
CA VAL A 151 -2.38 -23.13 3.38
C VAL A 151 -2.97 -23.02 1.98
N GLN A 152 -3.16 -24.15 1.31
CA GLN A 152 -3.70 -24.22 -0.04
C GLN A 152 -4.69 -25.37 -0.23
N PRO A 153 -5.65 -25.27 -1.16
CA PRO A 153 -6.54 -26.37 -1.49
C PRO A 153 -5.80 -27.45 -2.29
N ALA A 154 -6.15 -28.73 -2.07
CA ALA A 154 -5.66 -29.87 -2.81
C ALA A 154 -6.78 -30.90 -2.98
N GLY A 155 -7.52 -30.85 -4.09
CA GLY A 155 -8.77 -31.60 -4.28
C GLY A 155 -9.85 -31.08 -3.35
N ASP A 156 -10.38 -31.95 -2.50
CA ASP A 156 -11.39 -31.67 -1.49
C ASP A 156 -10.80 -31.40 -0.08
N GLU A 157 -9.46 -31.35 0.03
CA GLU A 157 -8.73 -31.11 1.26
C GLU A 157 -8.04 -29.74 1.25
N TYR A 158 -7.67 -29.25 2.45
CA TYR A 158 -6.70 -28.18 2.62
C TYR A 158 -5.42 -28.74 3.18
N VAL A 159 -4.29 -28.26 2.67
CA VAL A 159 -2.98 -28.82 2.98
C VAL A 159 -1.93 -27.73 3.22
N LEU A 160 -0.87 -28.12 3.92
CA LEU A 160 0.39 -27.41 3.95
C LEU A 160 1.43 -28.23 3.15
N PRO A 161 2.18 -27.64 2.23
CA PRO A 161 3.22 -28.34 1.47
C PRO A 161 4.37 -28.73 2.39
N THR A 162 5.07 -29.82 2.05
CA THR A 162 6.31 -30.20 2.76
C THR A 162 7.44 -29.26 2.34
N VAL A 163 7.84 -28.38 3.26
CA VAL A 163 8.84 -27.34 3.00
C VAL A 163 9.77 -27.14 4.21
N THR A 164 10.96 -26.63 3.91
CA THR A 164 11.86 -26.05 4.91
C THR A 164 12.17 -24.59 4.52
N ILE A 165 11.85 -23.66 5.39
CA ILE A 165 12.05 -22.22 5.23
C ILE A 165 12.99 -21.73 6.32
N ASN A 166 14.03 -20.96 5.95
CA ASN A 166 14.78 -20.12 6.87
C ASN A 166 14.66 -18.70 6.35
N ASP A 167 14.21 -17.78 7.19
CA ASP A 167 13.80 -16.47 6.76
C ASP A 167 14.18 -15.38 7.77
N SER A 168 14.51 -14.22 7.25
CA SER A 168 14.83 -13.01 8.00
C SER A 168 14.66 -11.79 7.09
N PRO A 169 14.32 -10.61 7.63
CA PRO A 169 14.20 -9.41 6.82
C PRO A 169 15.54 -8.95 6.27
N ARG A 170 15.54 -8.43 5.04
CA ARG A 170 16.70 -7.76 4.43
C ARG A 170 17.01 -6.42 5.12
N PHE A 171 15.94 -5.69 5.50
CA PHE A 171 16.05 -4.39 6.17
C PHE A 171 15.35 -4.40 7.53
N PRO A 172 15.96 -3.78 8.57
CA PRO A 172 15.36 -3.68 9.89
C PRO A 172 14.20 -2.68 9.96
N TRP A 173 14.09 -1.72 9.03
CA TRP A 173 12.98 -0.75 8.93
C TRP A 173 12.16 -1.00 7.67
N ARG A 174 10.89 -1.30 7.86
CA ARG A 174 9.93 -1.58 6.79
C ARG A 174 8.62 -0.87 7.15
N GLY A 175 8.55 0.41 6.75
CA GLY A 175 7.52 1.34 7.20
C GLY A 175 6.35 1.50 6.23
N LEU A 176 5.22 1.93 6.81
CA LEU A 176 4.09 2.53 6.12
C LEU A 176 3.66 3.77 6.89
N MET A 177 3.74 4.92 6.24
CA MET A 177 3.21 6.19 6.71
C MET A 177 1.78 6.41 6.20
N ILE A 178 0.91 6.84 7.12
CA ILE A 178 -0.44 7.32 6.79
C ILE A 178 -0.58 8.75 7.31
N ASP A 179 -0.90 9.65 6.37
CA ASP A 179 -1.23 11.03 6.67
C ASP A 179 -2.67 11.13 7.19
N CYS A 180 -2.81 11.51 8.46
CA CYS A 180 -4.10 11.78 9.09
C CYS A 180 -4.35 13.28 9.26
N GLY A 181 -3.37 14.12 8.93
CA GLY A 181 -3.43 15.57 9.05
C GLY A 181 -4.32 16.21 7.99
N ARG A 182 -4.11 15.88 6.69
CA ARG A 182 -4.89 16.40 5.56
C ARG A 182 -6.33 15.90 5.62
N HIS A 183 -6.54 14.59 5.66
CA HIS A 183 -7.84 13.98 5.97
C HIS A 183 -7.71 13.06 7.17
N PHE A 184 -8.74 13.08 8.03
CA PHE A 184 -8.74 12.27 9.26
C PHE A 184 -9.15 10.83 8.96
N GLU A 185 -8.34 9.88 9.44
CA GLU A 185 -8.61 8.47 9.29
C GLU A 185 -9.13 7.87 10.61
N PRO A 186 -10.38 7.35 10.65
CA PRO A 186 -10.93 6.76 11.87
C PRO A 186 -10.11 5.58 12.40
N ILE A 187 -10.19 5.34 13.71
CA ILE A 187 -9.43 4.28 14.39
C ILE A 187 -9.62 2.88 13.77
N GLY A 188 -10.79 2.60 13.20
CA GLY A 188 -11.07 1.34 12.50
C GLY A 188 -10.26 1.18 11.22
N VAL A 189 -10.00 2.28 10.50
CA VAL A 189 -9.12 2.31 9.31
C VAL A 189 -7.68 2.02 9.73
N ILE A 190 -7.21 2.69 10.78
CA ILE A 190 -5.84 2.48 11.29
C ILE A 190 -5.64 1.03 11.72
N LYS A 191 -6.59 0.42 12.43
CA LYS A 191 -6.49 -0.99 12.85
C LYS A 191 -6.42 -1.96 11.69
N ARG A 192 -7.33 -1.85 10.68
CA ARG A 192 -7.27 -2.77 9.53
C ARG A 192 -6.01 -2.57 8.67
N THR A 193 -5.50 -1.31 8.60
CA THR A 193 -4.20 -1.04 7.96
C THR A 193 -3.06 -1.75 8.69
N ILE A 194 -3.02 -1.72 10.02
CA ILE A 194 -2.05 -2.44 10.85
C ILE A 194 -2.18 -3.97 10.67
N ASP A 195 -3.40 -4.51 10.50
CA ASP A 195 -3.60 -5.93 10.18
C ASP A 195 -2.99 -6.29 8.82
N GLY A 196 -3.20 -5.45 7.79
CA GLY A 196 -2.57 -5.61 6.49
C GLY A 196 -1.04 -5.54 6.56
N MET A 197 -0.49 -4.59 7.32
CA MET A 197 0.95 -4.47 7.56
C MET A 197 1.54 -5.74 8.17
N ALA A 198 0.88 -6.30 9.17
CA ALA A 198 1.31 -7.54 9.83
C ALA A 198 1.34 -8.72 8.84
N ALA A 199 0.33 -8.85 7.99
CA ALA A 199 0.20 -9.93 7.01
C ALA A 199 1.35 -9.94 5.99
N VAL A 200 1.89 -8.77 5.64
CA VAL A 200 3.01 -8.61 4.69
C VAL A 200 4.34 -8.28 5.38
N LYS A 201 4.45 -8.50 6.69
CA LYS A 201 5.67 -8.36 7.50
C LYS A 201 6.29 -6.95 7.54
N LEU A 202 5.49 -5.89 7.35
CA LEU A 202 5.91 -4.53 7.72
C LEU A 202 6.00 -4.42 9.25
N ASN A 203 6.89 -3.54 9.74
CA ASN A 203 7.16 -3.46 11.18
C ASN A 203 7.13 -2.05 11.78
N VAL A 204 6.91 -1.01 10.96
CA VAL A 204 6.80 0.37 11.43
C VAL A 204 5.54 1.02 10.85
N PHE A 205 4.62 1.42 11.72
CA PHE A 205 3.52 2.31 11.39
C PHE A 205 3.96 3.75 11.71
N HIS A 206 4.25 4.53 10.68
CA HIS A 206 4.54 5.94 10.81
C HIS A 206 3.22 6.71 10.77
N TRP A 207 2.90 7.34 11.89
CA TRP A 207 1.61 8.01 12.07
C TRP A 207 1.79 9.52 11.97
N HIS A 208 1.45 10.07 10.81
CA HIS A 208 1.55 11.50 10.54
C HIS A 208 0.34 12.23 11.13
N LEU A 209 0.54 12.90 12.27
CA LEU A 209 -0.53 13.35 13.18
C LEU A 209 -0.81 14.86 13.12
N THR A 210 0.07 15.65 12.52
CA THR A 210 -0.11 17.11 12.52
C THR A 210 0.26 17.70 11.17
N GLU A 211 -0.61 18.62 10.70
CA GLU A 211 -0.49 19.34 9.44
C GLU A 211 -1.17 20.71 9.50
N ASP A 212 -1.04 21.49 8.42
CA ASP A 212 -1.73 22.77 8.27
C ASP A 212 -3.26 22.63 8.38
N GLN A 213 -3.80 21.47 7.91
CA GLN A 213 -5.24 21.17 7.87
C GLN A 213 -5.75 20.54 9.16
N GLY A 214 -4.87 20.06 10.03
CA GLY A 214 -5.35 19.44 11.25
C GLY A 214 -4.29 18.99 12.24
N PHE A 215 -4.60 19.17 13.51
CA PHE A 215 -3.87 18.65 14.66
C PHE A 215 -4.63 17.44 15.21
N ARG A 216 -4.14 16.22 14.99
CA ARG A 216 -4.94 15.01 15.13
C ARG A 216 -4.71 14.21 16.42
N ILE A 217 -3.95 14.70 17.38
CA ILE A 217 -3.72 14.02 18.67
C ILE A 217 -4.09 14.90 19.86
N GLU A 218 -4.82 14.36 20.82
CA GLU A 218 -5.17 15.06 22.04
C GLU A 218 -3.92 15.42 22.86
N SER A 219 -3.80 16.71 23.23
CA SER A 219 -2.87 17.16 24.27
C SER A 219 -3.64 17.70 25.47
N LYS A 220 -3.42 17.13 26.64
CA LYS A 220 -3.99 17.61 27.91
C LYS A 220 -3.21 18.80 28.44
N VAL A 221 -1.93 18.91 28.12
CA VAL A 221 -1.08 20.04 28.47
C VAL A 221 -1.42 21.28 27.62
N PHE A 222 -1.80 21.06 26.35
CA PHE A 222 -2.13 22.10 25.39
C PHE A 222 -3.49 21.86 24.71
N PRO A 223 -4.61 21.90 25.44
CA PRO A 223 -5.93 21.47 24.93
C PRO A 223 -6.46 22.32 23.78
N LYS A 224 -5.97 23.54 23.57
CA LYS A 224 -6.34 24.34 22.40
C LYS A 224 -5.88 23.75 21.08
N LEU A 225 -4.82 22.90 21.05
CA LEU A 225 -4.33 22.29 19.83
C LEU A 225 -5.45 21.51 19.11
N THR A 226 -6.19 20.69 19.83
CA THR A 226 -7.34 19.99 19.25
C THR A 226 -8.62 20.83 19.24
N ALA A 227 -8.83 21.67 20.26
CA ALA A 227 -10.04 22.50 20.30
C ALA A 227 -10.14 23.51 19.16
N MET A 228 -9.01 24.01 18.62
CA MET A 228 -8.95 25.01 17.55
C MET A 228 -8.33 24.50 16.25
N GLY A 229 -7.49 23.48 16.33
CA GLY A 229 -6.69 22.99 15.22
C GLY A 229 -7.19 21.69 14.59
N SER A 230 -8.33 21.11 14.99
CA SER A 230 -8.74 19.78 14.54
C SER A 230 -10.13 19.68 13.91
N ASP A 231 -10.98 20.69 14.04
CA ASP A 231 -12.43 20.60 13.72
C ASP A 231 -13.17 19.49 14.48
N GLY A 232 -12.64 19.07 15.63
CA GLY A 232 -13.17 17.95 16.40
C GLY A 232 -12.77 16.57 15.87
N LEU A 233 -11.93 16.51 14.84
CA LEU A 233 -11.42 15.26 14.24
C LEU A 233 -10.00 15.01 14.76
N PHE A 234 -9.88 14.25 15.83
CA PHE A 234 -8.60 13.91 16.46
C PHE A 234 -8.72 12.61 17.25
N TYR A 235 -7.59 11.98 17.52
CA TYR A 235 -7.49 10.82 18.40
C TYR A 235 -7.31 11.27 19.83
N THR A 236 -8.09 10.72 20.74
CA THR A 236 -7.84 10.85 22.18
C THR A 236 -6.56 10.13 22.57
N GLN A 237 -5.94 10.52 23.69
CA GLN A 237 -4.78 9.79 24.20
C GLN A 237 -5.09 8.32 24.46
N GLN A 238 -6.33 8.00 24.86
CA GLN A 238 -6.76 6.61 25.07
C GLN A 238 -6.79 5.82 23.76
N GLU A 239 -7.31 6.40 22.68
CA GLU A 239 -7.29 5.77 21.36
C GLU A 239 -5.88 5.62 20.82
N ALA A 240 -4.99 6.59 21.04
CA ALA A 240 -3.58 6.47 20.64
C ALA A 240 -2.87 5.34 21.40
N LEU A 241 -3.08 5.22 22.71
CA LEU A 241 -2.57 4.10 23.50
C LEU A 241 -3.13 2.74 23.03
N GLU A 242 -4.40 2.72 22.64
CA GLU A 242 -5.03 1.52 22.07
C GLU A 242 -4.36 1.11 20.75
N ILE A 243 -4.08 2.05 19.85
CA ILE A 243 -3.37 1.78 18.59
C ILE A 243 -1.93 1.30 18.85
N VAL A 244 -1.21 1.93 19.76
CA VAL A 244 0.15 1.48 20.15
C VAL A 244 0.13 0.04 20.66
N ALA A 245 -0.83 -0.30 21.53
CA ALA A 245 -0.98 -1.64 22.05
C ALA A 245 -1.39 -2.64 20.95
N TYR A 246 -2.29 -2.24 20.05
CA TYR A 246 -2.78 -3.05 18.93
C TYR A 246 -1.66 -3.38 17.93
N ALA A 247 -0.86 -2.38 17.58
CA ALA A 247 0.30 -2.54 16.70
C ALA A 247 1.38 -3.43 17.35
N ARG A 248 1.69 -3.19 18.64
CA ARG A 248 2.64 -4.00 19.39
C ARG A 248 2.23 -5.48 19.44
N ALA A 249 0.94 -5.76 19.60
CA ALA A 249 0.42 -7.14 19.58
C ALA A 249 0.69 -7.86 18.24
N ARG A 250 0.99 -7.12 17.17
CA ARG A 250 1.29 -7.61 15.82
C ARG A 250 2.76 -7.48 15.40
N GLY A 251 3.64 -7.13 16.32
CA GLY A 251 5.06 -6.91 16.02
C GLY A 251 5.32 -5.64 15.21
N ILE A 252 4.48 -4.62 15.37
CA ILE A 252 4.58 -3.34 14.68
C ILE A 252 4.85 -2.23 15.70
N ARG A 253 5.81 -1.39 15.40
CA ARG A 253 6.18 -0.18 16.12
C ARG A 253 5.32 0.99 15.64
N VAL A 254 5.00 1.95 16.50
CA VAL A 254 4.30 3.18 16.13
C VAL A 254 5.23 4.36 16.33
N VAL A 255 5.61 4.99 15.23
CA VAL A 255 6.44 6.21 15.21
C VAL A 255 5.54 7.39 14.89
N PRO A 256 5.32 8.33 15.83
CA PRO A 256 4.52 9.50 15.56
C PRO A 256 5.33 10.57 14.82
N GLU A 257 4.65 11.32 13.94
CA GLU A 257 5.19 12.53 13.33
C GLU A 257 4.42 13.76 13.80
N PHE A 258 5.19 14.77 14.19
CA PHE A 258 4.70 16.10 14.56
C PHE A 258 5.45 17.14 13.76
N GLU A 259 4.79 17.68 12.75
CA GLU A 259 5.40 18.63 11.81
C GLU A 259 5.85 19.92 12.47
N MET A 260 7.12 20.24 12.25
CA MET A 260 7.75 21.47 12.71
C MET A 260 9.08 21.76 11.99
N PRO A 261 9.48 22.99 11.70
CA PRO A 261 8.76 24.25 12.04
C PRO A 261 7.75 24.70 10.99
N GLY A 262 7.79 24.12 9.77
CA GLY A 262 6.79 24.26 8.71
C GLY A 262 5.53 23.44 8.98
N HIS A 263 4.58 23.42 8.04
CA HIS A 263 3.32 22.65 8.12
C HIS A 263 2.61 22.78 9.48
N SER A 264 2.71 23.98 10.09
CA SER A 264 2.38 24.22 11.50
C SER A 264 1.14 25.12 11.70
N THR A 265 0.34 25.39 10.65
CA THR A 265 -0.82 26.27 10.74
C THR A 265 -1.78 25.86 11.87
N ALA A 266 -2.05 24.57 12.04
CA ALA A 266 -2.93 24.09 13.11
C ALA A 266 -2.38 24.34 14.52
N TRP A 267 -1.05 24.33 14.70
CA TRP A 267 -0.41 24.74 15.97
C TRP A 267 -0.61 26.23 16.21
N LEU A 268 -0.42 27.04 15.18
CA LEU A 268 -0.38 28.50 15.24
C LEU A 268 -1.77 29.13 15.38
N VAL A 269 -2.82 28.48 14.90
CA VAL A 269 -4.20 28.87 15.20
C VAL A 269 -4.51 28.73 16.69
N ALA A 270 -4.01 27.66 17.31
CA ALA A 270 -4.23 27.39 18.72
C ALA A 270 -3.37 28.26 19.65
N TYR A 271 -2.12 28.51 19.25
CA TYR A 271 -1.10 29.24 20.02
C TYR A 271 -0.36 30.24 19.12
N PRO A 272 -1.03 31.39 18.81
CA PRO A 272 -0.52 32.39 17.86
C PRO A 272 0.80 33.04 18.28
N GLU A 273 1.14 32.98 19.56
CA GLU A 273 2.43 33.48 20.07
C GLU A 273 3.64 32.70 19.61
N LEU A 274 3.45 31.49 19.04
CA LEU A 274 4.52 30.67 18.50
C LEU A 274 4.89 31.02 17.04
N ALA A 275 4.09 31.86 16.37
CA ALA A 275 4.31 32.22 14.98
C ALA A 275 5.53 33.13 14.79
N SER A 276 6.26 32.93 13.70
CA SER A 276 7.39 33.78 13.28
C SER A 276 6.98 35.23 12.99
N GLY A 277 5.73 35.47 12.65
CA GLY A 277 5.16 36.79 12.39
C GLY A 277 3.66 36.79 12.63
N ARG A 278 2.86 37.13 11.62
CA ARG A 278 1.41 37.10 11.72
C ARG A 278 0.95 35.62 11.86
N ALA A 279 0.15 35.35 12.87
CA ALA A 279 -0.47 34.04 13.03
C ALA A 279 -1.68 33.85 12.09
N PRO A 280 -1.98 32.61 11.67
CA PRO A 280 -3.20 32.30 10.94
C PRO A 280 -4.44 32.47 11.82
N SER A 281 -5.57 32.83 11.19
CA SER A 281 -6.85 32.99 11.90
C SER A 281 -7.71 31.72 11.93
N ALA A 282 -7.40 30.74 11.08
CA ALA A 282 -8.06 29.44 10.96
C ALA A 282 -7.09 28.41 10.42
N ILE A 283 -7.38 27.13 10.61
CA ILE A 283 -6.65 26.04 9.95
C ILE A 283 -6.81 26.15 8.43
N ARG A 284 -5.83 25.67 7.71
CA ARG A 284 -5.83 25.71 6.26
C ARG A 284 -6.77 24.66 5.69
N ARG A 285 -7.40 24.97 4.54
CA ARG A 285 -8.26 24.02 3.83
C ARG A 285 -7.65 23.56 2.52
N GLU A 286 -6.93 24.44 1.85
CA GLU A 286 -6.20 24.16 0.61
C GLU A 286 -4.95 23.33 0.93
N PHE A 287 -4.54 22.52 -0.06
CA PHE A 287 -3.31 21.74 0.00
C PHE A 287 -2.10 22.56 -0.50
N GLY A 288 -0.91 22.04 -0.31
CA GLY A 288 0.36 22.65 -0.69
C GLY A 288 1.04 23.38 0.47
N VAL A 289 2.17 24.00 0.20
CA VAL A 289 3.05 24.62 1.19
C VAL A 289 2.43 25.91 1.76
N SER A 290 2.55 26.10 3.06
CA SER A 290 2.09 27.29 3.79
C SER A 290 3.25 28.22 4.08
N ASP A 291 2.95 29.53 4.17
CA ASP A 291 3.92 30.56 4.57
C ASP A 291 4.07 30.67 6.10
N PHE A 292 3.33 29.92 6.87
CA PHE A 292 3.36 29.96 8.33
C PHE A 292 4.38 28.95 8.88
N ALA A 293 5.23 29.43 9.81
CA ALA A 293 6.18 28.60 10.52
C ALA A 293 6.32 29.03 11.98
N LEU A 294 6.70 28.08 12.84
CA LEU A 294 7.11 28.35 14.21
C LEU A 294 8.30 29.30 14.25
N ASP A 295 8.38 30.14 15.29
CA ASP A 295 9.48 31.11 15.47
C ASP A 295 10.70 30.48 16.15
N PRO A 296 11.81 30.25 15.43
CA PRO A 296 13.01 29.64 15.98
C PRO A 296 13.79 30.54 16.94
N THR A 297 13.45 31.84 17.01
CA THR A 297 14.23 32.82 17.78
C THR A 297 13.70 32.99 19.19
N ARG A 298 12.56 32.40 19.53
CA ARG A 298 11.89 32.52 20.83
C ARG A 298 12.12 31.30 21.72
N GLU A 299 12.56 31.54 22.95
CA GLU A 299 12.71 30.45 23.93
C GLU A 299 11.37 29.81 24.32
N GLU A 300 10.27 30.59 24.21
CA GLU A 300 8.90 30.12 24.43
C GLU A 300 8.55 28.96 23.49
N THR A 301 8.96 29.01 22.23
CA THR A 301 8.74 27.95 21.24
C THR A 301 9.34 26.64 21.72
N TYR A 302 10.57 26.65 22.20
CA TYR A 302 11.24 25.42 22.68
C TYR A 302 10.67 24.93 24.00
N ARG A 303 10.24 25.82 24.90
CA ARG A 303 9.55 25.43 26.14
C ARG A 303 8.20 24.79 25.85
N PHE A 304 7.49 25.28 24.83
CA PHE A 304 6.23 24.69 24.38
C PHE A 304 6.47 23.30 23.79
N ILE A 305 7.40 23.17 22.83
CA ILE A 305 7.78 21.88 22.20
C ILE A 305 8.24 20.87 23.25
N ASP A 306 9.05 21.29 24.21
CA ASP A 306 9.55 20.43 25.28
C ASP A 306 8.41 19.82 26.11
N ARG A 307 7.45 20.65 26.55
CA ARG A 307 6.29 20.18 27.32
C ARG A 307 5.38 19.29 26.50
N PHE A 308 5.15 19.63 25.23
CA PHE A 308 4.35 18.83 24.32
C PHE A 308 5.00 17.46 24.06
N LEU A 309 6.26 17.41 23.67
CA LEU A 309 6.97 16.15 23.39
C LEU A 309 7.12 15.30 24.66
N THR A 310 7.29 15.92 25.85
CA THR A 310 7.28 15.20 27.12
C THR A 310 5.95 14.46 27.34
N GLU A 311 4.82 15.10 27.02
CA GLU A 311 3.50 14.45 27.09
C GLU A 311 3.38 13.31 26.05
N MET A 312 3.75 13.56 24.78
CA MET A 312 3.64 12.59 23.71
C MET A 312 4.51 11.34 23.93
N THR A 313 5.70 11.48 24.52
CA THR A 313 6.55 10.32 24.83
C THR A 313 5.98 9.40 25.91
N SER A 314 4.96 9.82 26.65
CA SER A 314 4.21 8.93 27.55
C SER A 314 3.19 8.04 26.84
N ILE A 315 2.81 8.41 25.61
CA ILE A 315 1.86 7.68 24.75
C ILE A 315 2.61 6.78 23.77
N PHE A 316 3.66 7.33 23.13
CA PHE A 316 4.45 6.67 22.11
C PHE A 316 5.79 6.19 22.70
N PRO A 317 5.91 4.89 22.99
CA PRO A 317 7.09 4.34 23.66
C PRO A 317 8.30 4.12 22.74
N ASP A 318 8.11 4.22 21.41
CA ASP A 318 9.19 4.01 20.44
C ASP A 318 10.36 4.96 20.68
N THR A 319 11.56 4.47 20.41
CA THR A 319 12.78 5.27 20.58
C THR A 319 12.95 6.35 19.50
N TYR A 320 12.18 6.29 18.42
CA TYR A 320 12.20 7.26 17.34
C TYR A 320 10.97 8.18 17.38
N LEU A 321 11.18 9.43 16.99
CA LEU A 321 10.13 10.42 16.82
C LEU A 321 10.45 11.27 15.58
N HIS A 322 9.46 11.38 14.69
CA HIS A 322 9.59 12.15 13.46
C HIS A 322 9.13 13.59 13.69
N ILE A 323 9.93 14.57 13.22
CA ILE A 323 9.64 16.01 13.38
C ILE A 323 9.19 16.68 12.08
N GLY A 324 9.07 15.92 10.98
CA GLY A 324 8.86 16.49 9.66
C GLY A 324 10.07 17.27 9.18
N GLY A 325 9.95 18.58 9.09
CA GLY A 325 11.04 19.51 8.78
C GLY A 325 11.21 19.82 7.31
N ASP A 326 10.30 19.30 6.46
CA ASP A 326 10.25 19.59 5.04
C ASP A 326 9.60 20.94 4.74
N GLU A 327 9.80 21.41 3.54
CA GLU A 327 9.13 22.54 2.90
C GLU A 327 8.92 23.78 3.78
N THR A 328 9.83 24.03 4.72
CA THR A 328 9.73 25.17 5.60
C THR A 328 9.89 26.49 4.84
N VAL A 329 8.80 27.19 4.63
CA VAL A 329 8.75 28.51 4.00
C VAL A 329 8.20 29.52 4.99
N SER A 330 8.95 30.57 5.28
CA SER A 330 8.47 31.71 6.07
C SER A 330 9.06 33.01 5.52
N PRO A 331 8.24 33.89 4.95
CA PRO A 331 8.68 35.19 4.48
C PRO A 331 9.30 36.02 5.62
N GLU A 332 8.82 35.85 6.85
CA GLU A 332 9.29 36.54 8.05
C GLU A 332 10.74 36.18 8.38
N TRP A 333 11.20 34.96 8.09
CA TRP A 333 12.60 34.58 8.30
C TRP A 333 13.58 35.37 7.43
N LYS A 334 13.07 35.95 6.35
CA LYS A 334 13.85 36.77 5.39
C LYS A 334 13.63 38.28 5.54
N SER A 335 12.61 38.68 6.30
CA SER A 335 12.19 40.10 6.31
C SER A 335 11.96 40.71 7.70
N ASP A 336 11.66 39.89 8.74
CA ASP A 336 11.44 40.43 10.11
C ASP A 336 12.78 40.92 10.70
N PRO A 337 12.90 42.22 11.05
CA PRO A 337 14.13 42.78 11.59
C PRO A 337 14.61 42.07 12.87
N ARG A 338 13.71 41.56 13.70
CA ARG A 338 14.05 40.83 14.93
C ARG A 338 14.70 39.48 14.60
N ILE A 339 14.12 38.73 13.63
CA ILE A 339 14.66 37.46 13.19
C ILE A 339 16.02 37.67 12.53
N LEU A 340 16.14 38.67 11.66
CA LEU A 340 17.41 39.00 10.98
C LEU A 340 18.49 39.41 11.98
N ALA A 341 18.15 40.19 13.02
CA ALA A 341 19.07 40.54 14.10
C ALA A 341 19.52 39.31 14.89
N PHE A 342 18.62 38.38 15.17
CA PHE A 342 18.92 37.10 15.81
C PHE A 342 19.87 36.26 14.94
N MET A 343 19.55 36.11 13.66
CA MET A 343 20.40 35.38 12.73
C MET A 343 21.82 35.97 12.67
N SER A 344 21.93 37.30 12.60
CA SER A 344 23.21 37.99 12.61
C SER A 344 24.01 37.73 13.90
N ALA A 345 23.33 37.82 15.06
CA ALA A 345 23.95 37.59 16.36
C ALA A 345 24.45 36.15 16.53
N HIS A 346 23.79 35.16 15.90
CA HIS A 346 24.12 33.76 15.95
C HIS A 346 24.92 33.26 14.73
N GLN A 347 25.36 34.18 13.84
CA GLN A 347 26.13 33.88 12.61
C GLN A 347 25.38 32.90 11.66
N LEU A 348 24.05 32.94 11.64
CA LEU A 348 23.19 32.16 10.74
C LEU A 348 23.04 32.93 9.42
N LYS A 349 23.58 32.37 8.35
CA LYS A 349 23.74 33.09 7.06
C LYS A 349 22.47 33.16 6.22
N ASP A 350 21.55 32.22 6.40
CA ASP A 350 20.36 32.02 5.56
C ASP A 350 19.25 31.29 6.36
N PRO A 351 18.02 31.18 5.84
CA PRO A 351 16.94 30.43 6.46
C PRO A 351 17.25 28.96 6.73
N ASP A 352 18.07 28.31 5.89
CA ASP A 352 18.45 26.90 6.09
C ASP A 352 19.34 26.76 7.35
N ALA A 353 20.23 27.73 7.59
CA ALA A 353 21.01 27.80 8.83
C ALA A 353 20.12 28.07 10.06
N LEU A 354 19.06 28.88 9.91
CA LEU A 354 18.06 29.11 10.98
C LEU A 354 17.25 27.84 11.26
N GLN A 355 16.85 27.11 10.24
CA GLN A 355 16.18 25.81 10.42
C GLN A 355 17.12 24.78 11.07
N ALA A 356 18.38 24.72 10.67
CA ALA A 356 19.36 23.86 11.33
C ALA A 356 19.55 24.21 12.81
N TYR A 357 19.53 25.50 13.16
CA TYR A 357 19.51 25.94 14.55
C TYR A 357 18.27 25.45 15.30
N PHE A 358 17.07 25.57 14.69
CA PHE A 358 15.83 25.04 15.25
C PHE A 358 15.93 23.54 15.50
N ASN A 359 16.36 22.76 14.48
CA ASN A 359 16.50 21.32 14.58
C ASN A 359 17.48 20.89 15.67
N GLN A 360 18.61 21.61 15.85
CA GLN A 360 19.54 21.37 16.97
C GLN A 360 18.89 21.58 18.34
N ARG A 361 18.01 22.58 18.47
CA ARG A 361 17.29 22.86 19.72
C ARG A 361 16.26 21.76 20.02
N VAL A 362 15.49 21.32 19.01
CA VAL A 362 14.54 20.22 19.14
C VAL A 362 15.26 18.91 19.43
N LEU A 363 16.38 18.63 18.76
CA LEU A 363 17.19 17.45 19.03
C LEU A 363 17.65 17.38 20.49
N LYS A 364 18.08 18.49 21.09
CA LYS A 364 18.44 18.52 22.53
C LYS A 364 17.26 18.12 23.43
N ILE A 365 16.04 18.49 23.06
CA ILE A 365 14.83 18.07 23.78
C ILE A 365 14.64 16.56 23.62
N LEU A 366 14.72 16.03 22.40
CA LEU A 366 14.54 14.60 22.11
C LEU A 366 15.59 13.74 22.81
N VAL A 367 16.87 14.12 22.76
CA VAL A 367 17.95 13.44 23.49
C VAL A 367 17.67 13.38 25.00
N ARG A 368 17.22 14.48 25.61
CA ARG A 368 16.83 14.51 27.02
C ARG A 368 15.65 13.57 27.31
N LEU A 369 14.74 13.39 26.33
CA LEU A 369 13.61 12.47 26.39
C LEU A 369 13.96 11.03 25.98
N HIS A 370 15.26 10.74 25.73
CA HIS A 370 15.75 9.45 25.23
C HIS A 370 15.07 9.03 23.91
N ARG A 371 14.97 9.97 22.96
CA ARG A 371 14.42 9.75 21.61
C ARG A 371 15.43 10.13 20.54
N HIS A 372 15.46 9.34 19.45
CA HIS A 372 16.18 9.65 18.22
C HIS A 372 15.27 10.49 17.32
N MET A 373 15.84 11.51 16.70
CA MET A 373 15.16 12.35 15.74
C MET A 373 15.12 11.69 14.37
N ILE A 374 13.97 11.68 13.74
CA ILE A 374 13.82 11.47 12.30
C ILE A 374 13.28 12.75 11.68
N GLY A 375 13.59 13.02 10.44
CA GLY A 375 12.96 14.06 9.63
C GLY A 375 13.25 13.85 8.14
N TRP A 376 12.53 14.61 7.32
CA TRP A 376 12.68 14.55 5.87
C TRP A 376 14.06 15.05 5.42
N ASP A 377 14.39 14.93 4.14
CA ASP A 377 15.70 15.29 3.55
C ASP A 377 16.25 16.65 4.00
N GLU A 378 15.38 17.60 4.28
CA GLU A 378 15.73 18.98 4.67
C GLU A 378 16.48 19.08 5.98
N ILE A 379 16.35 18.08 6.87
CA ILE A 379 17.13 18.06 8.11
C ILE A 379 18.59 17.68 7.87
N LEU A 380 18.98 17.20 6.69
CA LEU A 380 20.36 16.83 6.39
C LEU A 380 21.26 18.07 6.38
N ASN A 381 21.87 18.34 7.50
CA ASN A 381 22.78 19.46 7.70
C ASN A 381 24.02 19.03 8.49
N PRO A 382 25.24 19.34 8.01
CA PRO A 382 26.49 18.95 8.70
C PRO A 382 26.62 19.43 10.15
N ALA A 383 25.81 20.42 10.54
CA ALA A 383 25.76 20.92 11.92
C ALA A 383 24.97 20.00 12.87
N LEU A 384 24.21 19.02 12.37
CA LEU A 384 23.51 18.04 13.20
C LEU A 384 24.41 16.84 13.51
N PRO A 385 24.29 16.24 14.70
CA PRO A 385 24.95 14.98 15.05
C PRO A 385 24.54 13.83 14.11
N LYS A 386 25.33 12.75 14.09
CA LYS A 386 25.14 11.60 13.19
C LYS A 386 24.11 10.57 13.69
N ASP A 387 23.53 10.78 14.83
CA ASP A 387 22.50 9.94 15.44
C ASP A 387 21.06 10.31 15.02
N VAL A 388 20.89 11.27 14.09
CA VAL A 388 19.62 11.55 13.45
C VAL A 388 19.42 10.65 12.24
N VAL A 389 18.15 10.30 11.94
CA VAL A 389 17.77 9.52 10.76
C VAL A 389 17.18 10.46 9.72
N VAL A 390 17.69 10.40 8.49
CA VAL A 390 17.20 11.20 7.36
C VAL A 390 16.28 10.34 6.50
N GLN A 391 15.02 10.75 6.38
CA GLN A 391 14.04 10.10 5.50
C GLN A 391 14.08 10.75 4.11
N SER A 392 14.57 10.00 3.12
CA SER A 392 14.85 10.52 1.79
C SER A 392 13.64 10.36 0.88
N TRP A 393 13.01 11.49 0.55
CA TRP A 393 11.88 11.57 -0.38
C TRP A 393 12.26 12.17 -1.74
N ARG A 394 13.41 12.86 -1.81
CA ARG A 394 13.91 13.51 -3.04
C ARG A 394 14.67 12.57 -3.98
N GLY A 395 15.01 11.36 -3.53
CA GLY A 395 15.66 10.35 -4.38
C GLY A 395 16.68 9.48 -3.65
N GLY A 396 17.03 8.34 -4.26
CA GLY A 396 18.05 7.44 -3.74
C GLY A 396 19.45 8.10 -3.60
N ASP A 397 19.76 9.08 -4.45
CA ASP A 397 21.03 9.81 -4.38
C ASP A 397 21.17 10.62 -3.09
N SER A 398 20.05 11.17 -2.58
CA SER A 398 20.02 11.86 -1.28
C SER A 398 20.30 10.90 -0.14
N LEU A 399 19.71 9.72 -0.15
CA LEU A 399 19.94 8.66 0.83
C LEU A 399 21.41 8.22 0.84
N ILE A 400 21.98 7.94 -0.33
CA ILE A 400 23.39 7.54 -0.49
C ILE A 400 24.32 8.61 0.05
N LYS A 401 24.07 9.88 -0.31
CA LYS A 401 24.86 11.02 0.18
C LYS A 401 24.77 11.18 1.71
N GLY A 402 23.62 10.92 2.30
CA GLY A 402 23.45 10.88 3.75
C GLY A 402 24.33 9.81 4.40
N ALA A 403 24.31 8.58 3.86
CA ALA A 403 25.13 7.47 4.34
C ALA A 403 26.63 7.71 4.16
N GLU A 404 27.07 8.32 3.04
CA GLU A 404 28.48 8.74 2.83
C GLU A 404 28.94 9.73 3.91
N GLN A 405 28.06 10.60 4.37
CA GLN A 405 28.32 11.55 5.45
C GLN A 405 28.19 10.93 6.85
N GLY A 406 27.79 9.67 6.97
CA GLY A 406 27.65 8.94 8.24
C GLY A 406 26.30 9.08 8.93
N TYR A 407 25.25 9.53 8.25
CA TYR A 407 23.89 9.55 8.76
C TYR A 407 23.17 8.23 8.46
N GLN A 408 22.30 7.80 9.39
CA GLN A 408 21.33 6.77 9.11
C GLN A 408 20.25 7.31 8.17
N GLY A 409 19.66 6.42 7.34
CA GLY A 409 18.66 6.86 6.38
C GLY A 409 17.61 5.82 6.05
N LEU A 410 16.46 6.36 5.59
CA LEU A 410 15.30 5.62 5.09
C LEU A 410 14.97 6.11 3.67
N LEU A 411 14.57 5.21 2.78
CA LEU A 411 14.10 5.59 1.45
C LEU A 411 12.58 5.64 1.42
N SER A 412 12.02 6.81 1.06
CA SER A 412 10.59 6.95 0.67
C SER A 412 10.42 7.34 -0.79
N ALA A 413 11.47 7.90 -1.42
CA ALA A 413 11.45 8.18 -2.85
C ALA A 413 11.14 6.92 -3.68
N GLY A 414 10.13 7.02 -4.55
CA GLY A 414 9.65 5.91 -5.35
C GLY A 414 8.61 5.01 -4.66
N TYR A 415 8.28 5.29 -3.39
CA TYR A 415 7.28 4.58 -2.60
C TYR A 415 6.08 5.46 -2.19
N TYR A 416 5.93 6.63 -2.84
CA TYR A 416 4.80 7.53 -2.66
C TYR A 416 3.58 7.00 -3.43
N LEU A 417 2.56 6.56 -2.71
CA LEU A 417 1.37 5.92 -3.30
C LEU A 417 0.38 6.93 -3.91
N ASP A 418 0.37 8.18 -3.45
CA ASP A 418 -0.40 9.30 -4.00
C ASP A 418 0.01 9.67 -5.44
N GLY A 419 1.21 9.27 -5.87
CA GLY A 419 1.64 9.32 -7.27
C GLY A 419 0.90 8.36 -8.20
N MET A 420 0.02 7.50 -7.67
CA MET A 420 -0.82 6.53 -8.41
C MET A 420 -0.04 5.66 -9.42
N GLN A 421 1.22 5.32 -9.06
CA GLN A 421 2.06 4.46 -9.89
C GLN A 421 1.67 2.97 -9.71
N PRO A 422 1.87 2.12 -10.73
CA PRO A 422 1.60 0.69 -10.63
C PRO A 422 2.58 -0.04 -9.71
N SER A 423 2.12 -1.16 -9.14
CA SER A 423 2.88 -2.01 -8.22
C SER A 423 4.24 -2.41 -8.79
N GLY A 424 4.31 -2.79 -10.06
CA GLY A 424 5.55 -3.18 -10.73
C GLY A 424 6.60 -2.06 -10.75
N LYS A 425 6.17 -0.79 -10.82
CA LYS A 425 7.10 0.34 -10.80
C LYS A 425 7.68 0.58 -9.41
N HIS A 426 6.85 0.52 -8.38
CA HIS A 426 7.29 0.56 -6.98
C HIS A 426 8.19 -0.62 -6.63
N TYR A 427 7.84 -1.82 -7.12
CA TYR A 427 8.57 -3.07 -6.87
C TYR A 427 10.02 -3.04 -7.38
N LEU A 428 10.31 -2.31 -8.44
CA LEU A 428 11.66 -2.20 -8.99
C LEU A 428 12.55 -1.15 -8.29
N VAL A 429 11.98 -0.36 -7.38
CA VAL A 429 12.78 0.55 -6.53
C VAL A 429 13.47 -0.27 -5.44
N ASP A 430 14.72 0.07 -5.12
CA ASP A 430 15.51 -0.61 -4.08
C ASP A 430 16.16 0.41 -3.15
N PRO A 431 15.98 0.31 -1.82
CA PRO A 431 16.62 1.23 -0.87
C PRO A 431 18.16 1.15 -0.89
N LEU A 432 18.71 -0.02 -1.22
CA LEU A 432 20.15 -0.25 -1.19
C LEU A 432 20.56 -1.20 -2.32
N PRO A 433 20.56 -0.73 -3.59
CA PRO A 433 20.98 -1.57 -4.71
C PRO A 433 22.45 -1.97 -4.58
N SER A 434 22.80 -3.15 -5.07
CA SER A 434 24.20 -3.64 -5.06
C SER A 434 25.16 -2.72 -5.80
N SER A 435 24.65 -1.96 -6.79
CA SER A 435 25.39 -0.94 -7.53
C SER A 435 25.74 0.32 -6.73
N ALA A 436 25.17 0.52 -5.55
CA ALA A 436 25.49 1.68 -4.71
C ALA A 436 26.95 1.61 -4.22
N LEU A 437 27.70 2.68 -4.50
CA LEU A 437 29.15 2.78 -4.18
C LEU A 437 29.37 3.18 -2.71
N LEU A 438 28.90 2.33 -1.79
CA LEU A 438 29.03 2.51 -0.34
C LEU A 438 29.95 1.45 0.27
N THR A 439 30.73 1.83 1.29
CA THR A 439 31.47 0.86 2.11
C THR A 439 30.51 -0.04 2.90
N PRO A 440 30.97 -1.22 3.39
CA PRO A 440 30.15 -2.08 4.23
C PRO A 440 29.56 -1.38 5.47
N GLU A 441 30.31 -0.45 6.07
CA GLU A 441 29.88 0.35 7.23
C GLU A 441 28.80 1.35 6.84
N GLN A 442 28.97 2.04 5.69
CA GLN A 442 27.97 2.98 5.17
C GLN A 442 26.68 2.26 4.75
N ARG A 443 26.78 1.05 4.18
CA ARG A 443 25.61 0.25 3.83
C ARG A 443 24.72 -0.09 5.04
N LYS A 444 25.31 -0.27 6.23
CA LYS A 444 24.59 -0.51 7.49
C LYS A 444 23.81 0.70 7.97
N LEU A 445 24.13 1.90 7.48
CA LEU A 445 23.39 3.12 7.82
C LEU A 445 22.06 3.22 7.07
N ILE A 446 21.86 2.46 5.99
CA ILE A 446 20.58 2.37 5.28
C ILE A 446 19.69 1.39 6.05
N LEU A 447 18.75 1.92 6.83
CA LEU A 447 17.87 1.11 7.67
C LEU A 447 16.79 0.39 6.88
N GLY A 448 16.45 0.88 5.68
CA GLY A 448 15.42 0.31 4.82
C GLY A 448 14.59 1.36 4.10
N GLY A 449 13.29 1.18 4.07
CA GLY A 449 12.40 2.10 3.36
C GLY A 449 11.03 2.20 4.00
N GLU A 450 10.28 3.19 3.50
CA GLU A 450 8.95 3.48 3.99
C GLU A 450 8.01 3.89 2.86
N VAL A 451 6.88 3.23 2.81
CA VAL A 451 5.76 3.59 1.94
C VAL A 451 5.09 4.84 2.51
N ALA A 452 4.79 5.80 1.67
CA ALA A 452 4.07 7.01 2.09
C ALA A 452 2.73 7.13 1.37
N MET A 453 1.65 7.34 2.14
CA MET A 453 0.33 7.66 1.62
C MET A 453 -0.11 9.02 2.16
N TRP A 454 0.12 10.06 1.35
CA TRP A 454 -0.36 11.40 1.62
C TRP A 454 -1.87 11.51 1.37
N ALA A 455 -2.57 12.29 2.20
CA ALA A 455 -4.03 12.23 2.30
C ALA A 455 -4.78 13.40 1.68
N GLU A 456 -4.19 14.15 0.76
CA GLU A 456 -4.87 15.25 0.10
C GLU A 456 -6.07 14.79 -0.72
N GLN A 457 -6.02 13.57 -1.25
CA GLN A 457 -7.04 13.04 -2.16
C GLN A 457 -7.47 11.61 -1.77
N ILE A 458 -7.39 11.31 -0.48
CA ILE A 458 -7.93 10.09 0.12
C ILE A 458 -8.73 10.44 1.37
N ASP A 459 -9.63 9.56 1.74
CA ASP A 459 -10.41 9.57 2.97
C ASP A 459 -10.65 8.13 3.47
N ALA A 460 -11.34 7.98 4.58
CA ALA A 460 -11.64 6.69 5.18
C ALA A 460 -12.38 5.71 4.24
N HIS A 461 -13.03 6.21 3.18
CA HIS A 461 -13.73 5.41 2.19
C HIS A 461 -12.79 4.91 1.08
N THR A 462 -11.84 5.74 0.66
CA THR A 462 -10.99 5.47 -0.51
C THR A 462 -9.62 4.87 -0.18
N ILE A 463 -9.12 5.06 1.04
CA ILE A 463 -7.76 4.74 1.47
C ILE A 463 -7.34 3.30 1.17
N ASP A 464 -8.22 2.31 1.40
CA ASP A 464 -7.83 0.90 1.25
C ASP A 464 -7.42 0.61 -0.20
N SER A 465 -8.16 1.11 -1.19
CA SER A 465 -7.84 0.91 -2.61
C SER A 465 -6.59 1.69 -3.06
N ARG A 466 -6.22 2.75 -2.33
CA ARG A 466 -5.01 3.54 -2.62
C ARG A 466 -3.76 2.94 -2.01
N VAL A 467 -3.86 2.32 -0.85
CA VAL A 467 -2.74 1.69 -0.14
C VAL A 467 -2.52 0.25 -0.63
N TRP A 468 -3.61 -0.54 -0.77
CA TRP A 468 -3.55 -1.95 -1.06
C TRP A 468 -4.01 -2.27 -2.50
N PRO A 469 -3.45 -3.32 -3.12
CA PRO A 469 -2.40 -4.22 -2.63
C PRO A 469 -0.98 -3.72 -2.88
N ARG A 470 -0.76 -2.52 -3.47
CA ARG A 470 0.55 -1.99 -3.89
C ARG A 470 1.60 -2.04 -2.77
N THR A 471 1.19 -1.74 -1.54
CA THR A 471 2.06 -1.84 -0.35
C THR A 471 2.61 -3.25 -0.12
N ALA A 472 1.89 -4.30 -0.47
CA ALA A 472 2.38 -5.68 -0.32
C ALA A 472 3.58 -5.97 -1.25
N ALA A 473 3.55 -5.44 -2.48
CA ALA A 473 4.69 -5.54 -3.40
C ALA A 473 5.92 -4.78 -2.88
N ILE A 474 5.71 -3.59 -2.28
CA ILE A 474 6.80 -2.81 -1.67
C ILE A 474 7.34 -3.51 -0.42
N ALA A 475 6.48 -4.09 0.41
CA ALA A 475 6.88 -4.84 1.60
C ALA A 475 7.83 -5.99 1.25
N GLU A 476 7.63 -6.65 0.10
CA GLU A 476 8.54 -7.68 -0.40
C GLU A 476 9.94 -7.10 -0.73
N ARG A 477 10.03 -5.91 -1.28
CA ARG A 477 11.34 -5.25 -1.52
C ARG A 477 12.11 -4.98 -0.24
N PHE A 478 11.41 -4.72 0.86
CA PHE A 478 12.03 -4.48 2.16
C PHE A 478 12.39 -5.77 2.89
N TRP A 479 11.64 -6.83 2.65
CA TRP A 479 11.84 -8.11 3.34
C TRP A 479 12.74 -9.07 2.60
N SER A 480 12.47 -9.31 1.31
CA SER A 480 13.05 -10.39 0.52
C SER A 480 14.47 -10.09 0.00
N PRO A 481 15.24 -11.08 -0.44
CA PRO A 481 16.55 -10.86 -1.07
C PRO A 481 16.46 -9.90 -2.26
N GLU A 482 17.52 -9.13 -2.50
CA GLU A 482 17.63 -8.17 -3.61
C GLU A 482 17.32 -8.78 -4.97
N SER A 483 17.68 -10.04 -5.17
CA SER A 483 17.51 -10.78 -6.42
C SER A 483 16.04 -11.11 -6.78
N VAL A 484 15.11 -10.93 -5.86
CA VAL A 484 13.67 -11.16 -6.10
C VAL A 484 13.09 -9.94 -6.83
N THR A 485 13.11 -9.96 -8.18
CA THR A 485 12.76 -8.81 -9.04
C THR A 485 11.84 -9.14 -10.20
N ASP A 486 11.37 -10.39 -10.31
CA ASP A 486 10.45 -10.82 -11.37
C ASP A 486 9.06 -10.17 -11.15
N VAL A 487 8.74 -9.19 -11.99
CA VAL A 487 7.50 -8.42 -11.92
C VAL A 487 6.27 -9.28 -12.26
N ASP A 488 6.38 -10.20 -13.21
CA ASP A 488 5.26 -11.05 -13.61
C ASP A 488 4.93 -12.06 -12.51
N ASP A 489 5.95 -12.65 -11.87
CA ASP A 489 5.75 -13.52 -10.71
C ASP A 489 5.26 -12.72 -9.49
N MET A 490 5.73 -11.50 -9.30
CA MET A 490 5.22 -10.60 -8.24
C MET A 490 3.70 -10.38 -8.39
N TYR A 491 3.20 -9.99 -9.58
CA TYR A 491 1.77 -9.79 -9.80
C TYR A 491 0.96 -11.08 -9.59
N ARG A 492 1.46 -12.22 -10.02
CA ARG A 492 0.82 -13.53 -9.79
C ARG A 492 0.64 -13.84 -8.30
N ARG A 493 1.63 -13.53 -7.47
CA ARG A 493 1.59 -13.72 -6.01
C ARG A 493 0.77 -12.61 -5.33
N LEU A 494 0.85 -11.38 -5.82
CA LEU A 494 0.09 -10.24 -5.34
C LEU A 494 -1.43 -10.49 -5.42
N ASP A 495 -1.90 -11.12 -6.49
CA ASP A 495 -3.28 -11.55 -6.63
C ASP A 495 -3.74 -12.43 -5.44
N LYS A 496 -2.93 -13.41 -5.03
CA LYS A 496 -3.24 -14.30 -3.91
C LYS A 496 -3.23 -13.60 -2.56
N VAL A 497 -2.24 -12.75 -2.33
CA VAL A 497 -2.13 -11.96 -1.09
C VAL A 497 -3.24 -10.91 -1.01
N SER A 498 -3.65 -10.33 -2.14
CA SER A 498 -4.76 -9.37 -2.19
C SER A 498 -6.05 -9.96 -1.61
N VAL A 499 -6.38 -11.21 -1.95
CA VAL A 499 -7.55 -11.90 -1.37
C VAL A 499 -7.39 -12.15 0.13
N GLN A 500 -6.19 -12.47 0.59
CA GLN A 500 -5.93 -12.62 2.02
C GLN A 500 -6.11 -11.29 2.77
N LEU A 501 -5.63 -10.19 2.20
CA LEU A 501 -5.77 -8.84 2.77
C LEU A 501 -7.24 -8.43 2.89
N GLU A 502 -8.07 -8.73 1.88
CA GLU A 502 -9.51 -8.49 1.97
C GLU A 502 -10.16 -9.31 3.10
N GLY A 503 -9.74 -10.56 3.29
CA GLY A 503 -10.17 -11.41 4.39
C GLY A 503 -9.83 -10.87 5.78
N LEU A 504 -8.89 -9.92 5.90
CA LEU A 504 -8.57 -9.19 7.13
C LEU A 504 -9.43 -7.92 7.32
N GLY A 505 -10.37 -7.65 6.44
CA GLY A 505 -11.28 -6.49 6.51
C GLY A 505 -10.79 -5.26 5.76
N LEU A 506 -9.79 -5.40 4.89
CA LEU A 506 -9.42 -4.35 3.94
C LEU A 506 -10.41 -4.37 2.75
N HIS A 507 -10.87 -3.21 2.31
CA HIS A 507 -11.93 -3.10 1.32
C HIS A 507 -11.44 -2.81 -0.11
N HIS A 508 -10.15 -2.97 -0.38
CA HIS A 508 -9.51 -2.58 -1.64
C HIS A 508 -10.02 -3.34 -2.89
N LEU A 509 -10.61 -4.53 -2.73
CA LEU A 509 -11.24 -5.27 -3.83
C LEU A 509 -12.73 -4.94 -4.00
N THR A 510 -13.44 -4.64 -2.91
CA THR A 510 -14.90 -4.45 -2.90
C THR A 510 -15.34 -3.00 -2.98
N GLN A 511 -14.45 -2.05 -2.62
CA GLN A 511 -14.75 -0.63 -2.59
C GLN A 511 -15.13 -0.08 -3.98
N GLU A 512 -14.44 -0.47 -5.05
CA GLU A 512 -14.70 -0.02 -6.41
C GLU A 512 -16.17 -0.30 -6.80
N ASP A 513 -16.64 -1.52 -6.58
CA ASP A 513 -18.01 -1.92 -6.86
C ASP A 513 -19.04 -1.12 -6.05
N ALA A 514 -18.74 -0.85 -4.77
CA ALA A 514 -19.62 -0.05 -3.92
C ALA A 514 -19.72 1.39 -4.45
N SER A 515 -18.60 2.01 -4.76
CA SER A 515 -18.53 3.37 -5.30
C SER A 515 -19.20 3.49 -6.68
N LEU A 516 -19.04 2.51 -7.56
CA LEU A 516 -19.74 2.49 -8.86
C LEU A 516 -21.25 2.40 -8.72
N ARG A 517 -21.77 1.64 -7.71
CA ARG A 517 -23.21 1.61 -7.40
C ARG A 517 -23.71 2.95 -6.87
N GLU A 518 -22.93 3.62 -6.02
CA GLU A 518 -23.27 4.95 -5.51
C GLU A 518 -23.31 6.00 -6.63
N LEU A 519 -22.36 5.94 -7.56
CA LEU A 519 -22.31 6.83 -8.71
C LEU A 519 -23.52 6.68 -9.64
N THR A 520 -24.02 5.45 -9.80
CA THR A 520 -25.12 5.14 -10.73
C THR A 520 -26.48 5.07 -10.07
N GLY A 521 -26.55 4.85 -8.75
CA GLY A 521 -27.79 4.59 -8.04
C GLY A 521 -28.46 3.24 -8.40
N THR A 522 -27.70 2.29 -9.00
CA THR A 522 -28.20 0.96 -9.39
C THR A 522 -27.25 -0.16 -9.00
N GLN A 523 -27.76 -1.37 -8.87
CA GLN A 523 -26.95 -2.58 -8.68
C GLN A 523 -26.30 -3.09 -9.99
N GLU A 524 -26.83 -2.70 -11.13
CA GLU A 524 -26.38 -3.13 -12.46
C GLU A 524 -25.16 -2.30 -12.91
N ILE A 525 -23.98 -2.75 -12.50
CA ILE A 525 -22.71 -2.04 -12.77
C ILE A 525 -21.74 -2.85 -13.64
N GLU A 526 -22.11 -4.03 -14.14
CA GLU A 526 -21.18 -4.95 -14.81
C GLU A 526 -20.43 -4.28 -15.97
N GLN A 527 -21.14 -3.55 -16.83
CA GLN A 527 -20.52 -2.89 -17.98
C GLN A 527 -19.68 -1.67 -17.54
N LEU A 528 -20.13 -0.94 -16.51
CA LEU A 528 -19.39 0.17 -15.95
C LEU A 528 -18.12 -0.32 -15.23
N ARG A 529 -18.19 -1.46 -14.52
CA ARG A 529 -17.00 -2.10 -13.92
C ARG A 529 -15.98 -2.47 -14.99
N ARG A 530 -16.43 -3.05 -16.11
CA ARG A 530 -15.57 -3.39 -17.25
C ARG A 530 -14.93 -2.15 -17.86
N PHE A 531 -15.66 -1.08 -18.02
CA PHE A 531 -15.13 0.22 -18.44
C PHE A 531 -14.15 0.79 -17.41
N ALA A 532 -14.47 0.75 -16.12
CA ALA A 532 -13.63 1.21 -15.03
C ALA A 532 -12.29 0.45 -14.95
N SER A 533 -12.31 -0.88 -15.22
CA SER A 533 -11.12 -1.73 -15.11
C SER A 533 -9.97 -1.36 -16.06
N VAL A 534 -10.21 -0.59 -17.10
CA VAL A 534 -9.19 -0.09 -18.02
C VAL A 534 -8.79 1.36 -17.78
N LEU A 535 -9.29 1.94 -16.68
CA LEU A 535 -9.00 3.30 -16.23
C LEU A 535 -8.35 3.28 -14.85
N GLU A 536 -7.49 4.24 -14.58
CA GLU A 536 -6.90 4.46 -13.26
C GLU A 536 -6.86 5.96 -12.94
N PRO A 537 -6.77 6.34 -11.66
CA PRO A 537 -6.61 7.73 -11.26
C PRO A 537 -5.33 8.33 -11.83
N VAL A 538 -5.34 9.63 -12.14
CA VAL A 538 -4.13 10.40 -12.35
C VAL A 538 -3.42 10.68 -11.01
N SER A 539 -2.16 11.15 -11.06
CA SER A 539 -1.39 11.52 -9.86
C SER A 539 -2.03 12.68 -9.10
N PHE A 540 -1.62 12.88 -7.84
CA PHE A 540 -2.03 14.02 -7.02
C PHE A 540 -1.89 15.35 -7.77
N HIS A 541 -0.72 15.63 -8.36
CA HIS A 541 -0.47 16.89 -9.04
C HIS A 541 -1.38 17.10 -10.25
N GLU A 542 -1.53 16.09 -11.11
CA GLU A 542 -2.42 16.15 -12.28
C GLU A 542 -3.89 16.36 -11.87
N ARG A 543 -4.32 15.72 -10.78
CA ARG A 543 -5.68 15.90 -10.27
C ARG A 543 -5.86 17.30 -9.69
N TYR A 544 -4.92 17.79 -8.89
CA TYR A 544 -4.98 19.10 -8.26
C TYR A 544 -5.05 20.23 -9.30
N GLU A 545 -4.26 20.13 -10.39
CA GLU A 545 -4.31 21.09 -11.50
C GLU A 545 -5.69 21.15 -12.18
N GLN A 546 -6.41 20.03 -12.27
CA GLN A 546 -7.70 19.94 -12.94
C GLN A 546 -8.89 20.23 -12.02
N GLN A 547 -8.81 19.94 -10.73
CA GLN A 547 -9.92 20.00 -9.79
C GLN A 547 -9.75 21.03 -8.67
N HIS A 548 -8.52 21.44 -8.32
CA HIS A 548 -8.21 22.28 -7.15
C HIS A 548 -8.90 21.78 -5.87
N THR A 549 -8.62 20.52 -5.49
CA THR A 549 -9.19 19.91 -4.30
C THR A 549 -8.74 20.62 -3.02
N SER A 550 -9.57 20.57 -2.00
CA SER A 550 -9.31 21.04 -0.64
C SER A 550 -9.75 19.99 0.37
N GLN A 551 -9.41 20.16 1.62
CA GLN A 551 -9.86 19.30 2.72
C GLN A 551 -11.39 19.11 2.78
N LEU A 552 -12.16 20.04 2.23
CA LEU A 552 -13.63 19.98 2.20
C LEU A 552 -14.19 19.37 0.91
N THR A 553 -13.33 18.99 -0.02
CA THR A 553 -13.76 18.36 -1.26
C THR A 553 -14.25 16.95 -0.97
N VAL A 554 -15.50 16.66 -1.34
CA VAL A 554 -16.04 15.30 -1.23
C VAL A 554 -15.36 14.41 -2.27
N LEU A 555 -14.77 13.30 -1.83
CA LEU A 555 -14.03 12.34 -2.67
C LEU A 555 -14.97 11.22 -3.14
N ASP A 556 -15.95 11.58 -3.95
CA ASP A 556 -17.03 10.71 -4.41
C ASP A 556 -17.25 10.73 -5.93
N ARG A 557 -16.22 11.14 -6.69
CA ARG A 557 -16.24 11.18 -8.15
C ARG A 557 -15.84 9.84 -8.76
N PHE A 558 -15.91 9.71 -10.09
CA PHE A 558 -15.48 8.51 -10.79
C PHE A 558 -13.99 8.18 -10.52
N VAL A 559 -13.12 9.19 -10.46
CA VAL A 559 -11.70 9.03 -10.11
C VAL A 559 -11.51 8.42 -8.71
N ASP A 560 -12.44 8.65 -7.78
CA ASP A 560 -12.39 8.10 -6.44
C ASP A 560 -12.86 6.65 -6.38
N ALA A 561 -13.74 6.25 -7.30
CA ALA A 561 -14.21 4.88 -7.44
C ALA A 561 -13.11 3.97 -8.02
N VAL A 562 -12.45 4.37 -9.13
CA VAL A 562 -11.46 3.52 -9.78
C VAL A 562 -10.18 3.42 -8.96
N ARG A 563 -9.58 2.24 -8.95
CA ARG A 563 -8.34 1.99 -8.21
C ARG A 563 -7.09 2.20 -9.07
N PRO A 564 -5.96 2.60 -8.49
CA PRO A 564 -4.70 2.58 -9.19
C PRO A 564 -4.25 1.14 -9.45
N ASP A 565 -3.57 0.93 -10.55
CA ASP A 565 -3.01 -0.37 -10.95
C ASP A 565 -4.05 -1.52 -10.94
N PRO A 566 -5.16 -1.41 -11.70
CA PRO A 566 -6.14 -2.49 -11.79
C PRO A 566 -5.50 -3.75 -12.42
N PRO A 567 -5.91 -4.98 -12.05
CA PRO A 567 -5.33 -6.22 -12.56
C PRO A 567 -5.28 -6.31 -14.09
N SER A 568 -6.28 -5.76 -14.76
CA SER A 568 -6.35 -5.71 -16.23
C SER A 568 -5.14 -5.03 -16.88
N ARG A 569 -4.48 -4.09 -16.18
CA ARG A 569 -3.24 -3.45 -16.67
C ARG A 569 -2.15 -4.48 -16.95
N HIS A 570 -1.84 -5.31 -15.97
CA HIS A 570 -0.80 -6.32 -16.08
C HIS A 570 -1.23 -7.48 -16.99
N GLU A 571 -2.50 -7.89 -16.92
CA GLU A 571 -3.06 -8.96 -17.75
C GLU A 571 -2.94 -8.64 -19.23
N ILE A 572 -3.37 -7.45 -19.65
CA ILE A 572 -3.30 -7.04 -21.06
C ILE A 572 -1.84 -6.85 -21.53
N ASP A 573 -0.98 -6.30 -20.69
CA ASP A 573 0.43 -6.15 -20.99
C ASP A 573 1.10 -7.52 -21.22
N LEU A 574 0.85 -8.48 -20.33
CA LEU A 574 1.38 -9.85 -20.45
C LEU A 574 0.86 -10.56 -21.72
N LEU A 575 -0.45 -10.44 -22.00
CA LEU A 575 -1.03 -11.02 -23.21
C LEU A 575 -0.43 -10.42 -24.47
N ILE A 576 -0.28 -9.10 -24.54
CA ILE A 576 0.34 -8.42 -25.70
C ILE A 576 1.79 -8.82 -25.86
N ARG A 577 2.58 -8.87 -24.78
CA ARG A 577 3.98 -9.32 -24.84
C ARG A 577 4.09 -10.76 -25.34
N LYS A 578 3.25 -11.68 -24.88
CA LYS A 578 3.20 -13.08 -25.35
C LYS A 578 2.81 -13.14 -26.83
N PHE A 579 1.73 -12.46 -27.22
CA PHE A 579 1.30 -12.40 -28.61
C PHE A 579 2.41 -11.90 -29.55
N LEU A 580 3.15 -10.87 -29.17
CA LEU A 580 4.24 -10.31 -29.97
C LEU A 580 5.43 -11.26 -30.16
N LEU A 581 5.61 -12.27 -29.27
CA LEU A 581 6.64 -13.29 -29.46
C LEU A 581 6.34 -14.24 -30.64
N ALA A 582 5.07 -14.60 -30.87
CA ALA A 582 4.65 -15.54 -31.90
C ALA A 582 3.29 -15.15 -32.52
N PRO A 583 3.16 -13.99 -33.20
CA PRO A 583 1.86 -13.45 -33.62
C PRO A 583 1.08 -14.30 -34.62
N ARG A 584 1.75 -15.21 -35.30
CA ARG A 584 1.15 -16.09 -36.32
C ARG A 584 0.87 -17.52 -35.81
N GLU A 585 1.50 -17.93 -34.74
CA GLU A 585 1.52 -19.32 -34.25
C GLU A 585 0.57 -19.49 -33.05
N ASP A 586 0.56 -18.55 -32.13
CA ASP A 586 -0.23 -18.65 -30.92
C ASP A 586 -1.69 -18.14 -31.13
N LYS A 587 -2.56 -19.15 -31.41
CA LYS A 587 -4.00 -18.89 -31.60
C LYS A 587 -4.74 -18.60 -30.28
N ALA A 588 -4.24 -19.10 -29.15
CA ALA A 588 -4.89 -18.93 -27.85
C ALA A 588 -4.76 -17.47 -27.37
N ASP A 589 -3.54 -16.91 -27.40
CA ASP A 589 -3.29 -15.52 -27.04
C ASP A 589 -3.98 -14.56 -28.01
N GLN A 590 -4.00 -14.88 -29.32
CA GLN A 590 -4.73 -14.11 -30.33
C GLN A 590 -6.25 -14.05 -30.01
N LEU A 591 -6.85 -15.18 -29.67
CA LEU A 591 -8.29 -15.24 -29.31
C LEU A 591 -8.57 -14.49 -28.02
N ALA A 592 -7.72 -14.66 -27.00
CA ALA A 592 -7.86 -13.94 -25.71
C ALA A 592 -7.80 -12.42 -25.88
N LEU A 593 -6.83 -11.92 -26.67
CA LEU A 593 -6.70 -10.49 -26.96
C LEU A 593 -7.88 -9.94 -27.77
N ASN A 594 -8.32 -10.65 -28.81
CA ASN A 594 -9.51 -10.24 -29.57
C ASN A 594 -10.73 -10.15 -28.67
N HIS A 595 -10.96 -11.18 -27.85
CA HIS A 595 -12.07 -11.18 -26.90
C HIS A 595 -12.00 -10.01 -25.94
N TRP A 596 -10.81 -9.73 -25.39
CA TRP A 596 -10.64 -8.59 -24.49
C TRP A 596 -10.99 -7.24 -25.16
N PHE A 597 -10.50 -6.98 -26.38
CA PHE A 597 -10.82 -5.75 -27.09
C PHE A 597 -12.33 -5.66 -27.48
N GLU A 598 -12.94 -6.78 -27.89
CA GLU A 598 -14.36 -6.87 -28.19
C GLU A 598 -15.23 -6.56 -26.97
N GLU A 599 -14.88 -7.11 -25.81
CA GLU A 599 -15.58 -6.85 -24.55
C GLU A 599 -15.50 -5.38 -24.13
N MET A 600 -14.34 -4.74 -24.31
CA MET A 600 -14.18 -3.31 -24.05
C MET A 600 -15.09 -2.48 -24.95
N MET A 601 -15.14 -2.77 -26.24
CA MET A 601 -16.06 -2.10 -27.18
C MET A 601 -17.53 -2.34 -26.81
N ALA A 602 -17.90 -3.57 -26.45
CA ALA A 602 -19.26 -3.95 -26.13
C ALA A 602 -19.79 -3.32 -24.84
N SER A 603 -18.90 -2.93 -23.90
CA SER A 603 -19.31 -2.29 -22.65
C SER A 603 -19.84 -0.85 -22.85
N VAL A 604 -19.32 -0.14 -23.86
CA VAL A 604 -19.51 1.32 -24.02
C VAL A 604 -20.96 1.75 -24.21
N PRO A 605 -21.80 1.10 -25.03
CA PRO A 605 -23.21 1.54 -25.19
C PRO A 605 -23.98 1.55 -23.86
N ALA A 606 -23.80 0.54 -23.01
CA ALA A 606 -24.45 0.48 -21.71
C ALA A 606 -23.90 1.56 -20.74
N VAL A 607 -22.60 1.82 -20.77
CA VAL A 607 -21.97 2.91 -19.99
C VAL A 607 -22.52 4.26 -20.43
N GLN A 608 -22.62 4.52 -21.73
CA GLN A 608 -23.23 5.76 -22.28
C GLN A 608 -24.70 5.91 -21.87
N GLN A 609 -25.46 4.82 -21.82
CA GLN A 609 -26.82 4.83 -21.30
C GLN A 609 -26.87 5.20 -19.81
N GLN A 610 -25.96 4.64 -18.99
CA GLN A 610 -25.85 4.99 -17.58
C GLN A 610 -25.46 6.46 -17.37
N MET A 611 -24.60 7.02 -18.23
CA MET A 611 -24.26 8.45 -18.20
C MET A 611 -25.46 9.37 -18.41
N GLN A 612 -26.46 8.95 -19.18
CA GLN A 612 -27.70 9.71 -19.37
C GLN A 612 -28.56 9.77 -18.10
N SER A 613 -28.46 8.78 -17.23
CA SER A 613 -29.21 8.69 -15.98
C SER A 613 -28.43 9.16 -14.75
N SER A 614 -27.11 9.24 -14.84
CA SER A 614 -26.23 9.71 -13.75
C SER A 614 -25.33 10.87 -14.20
N PRO A 615 -25.66 12.11 -13.86
CA PRO A 615 -24.81 13.27 -14.18
C PRO A 615 -23.38 13.17 -13.62
N ARG A 616 -23.16 12.40 -12.56
CA ARG A 616 -21.84 12.18 -11.95
C ARG A 616 -20.87 11.42 -12.86
N LEU A 617 -21.39 10.67 -13.85
CA LEU A 617 -20.58 9.98 -14.87
C LEU A 617 -20.24 10.84 -16.07
N ALA A 618 -20.79 12.05 -16.20
CA ALA A 618 -20.56 12.93 -17.37
C ALA A 618 -19.07 13.28 -17.57
N GLU A 619 -18.30 13.31 -16.50
CA GLU A 619 -16.86 13.63 -16.54
C GLU A 619 -16.02 12.63 -17.34
N VAL A 620 -16.46 11.38 -17.47
CA VAL A 620 -15.73 10.32 -18.21
C VAL A 620 -16.33 10.05 -19.60
N HIS A 621 -17.22 10.93 -20.09
CA HIS A 621 -17.85 10.80 -21.40
C HIS A 621 -16.81 10.67 -22.54
N LEU A 622 -15.79 11.55 -22.55
CA LEU A 622 -14.72 11.49 -23.54
C LEU A 622 -13.96 10.16 -23.50
N ARG A 623 -13.75 9.57 -22.31
CA ARG A 623 -13.11 8.26 -22.19
C ARG A 623 -13.97 7.15 -22.80
N ALA A 624 -15.30 7.22 -22.63
CA ALA A 624 -16.21 6.28 -23.25
C ALA A 624 -16.26 6.43 -24.78
N GLU A 625 -16.08 7.63 -25.33
CA GLU A 625 -15.96 7.84 -26.78
C GLU A 625 -14.63 7.33 -27.35
N GLN A 626 -13.54 7.48 -26.60
CA GLN A 626 -12.19 7.08 -27.02
C GLN A 626 -11.97 5.56 -26.99
N LEU A 627 -12.55 4.86 -26.01
CA LEU A 627 -12.29 3.44 -25.78
C LEU A 627 -12.55 2.54 -27.00
N PRO A 628 -13.68 2.66 -27.75
CA PRO A 628 -13.93 1.85 -28.94
C PRO A 628 -12.87 2.02 -30.03
N GLU A 629 -12.41 3.24 -30.27
CA GLU A 629 -11.40 3.50 -31.30
C GLU A 629 -10.02 2.99 -30.91
N LEU A 630 -9.66 3.04 -29.62
CA LEU A 630 -8.43 2.43 -29.10
C LEU A 630 -8.48 0.90 -29.20
N ALA A 631 -9.59 0.29 -28.79
CA ALA A 631 -9.78 -1.17 -28.87
C ALA A 631 -9.78 -1.66 -30.33
N LYS A 632 -10.48 -0.96 -31.24
CA LYS A 632 -10.44 -1.24 -32.68
C LYS A 632 -9.01 -1.16 -33.23
N THR A 633 -8.23 -0.19 -32.78
CA THR A 633 -6.82 -0.06 -33.19
C THR A 633 -6.01 -1.30 -32.77
N GLY A 634 -6.26 -1.87 -31.58
CA GLY A 634 -5.66 -3.12 -31.13
C GLY A 634 -6.02 -4.29 -32.03
N VAL A 635 -7.31 -4.46 -32.37
CA VAL A 635 -7.80 -5.50 -33.29
C VAL A 635 -7.18 -5.37 -34.67
N GLU A 636 -7.11 -4.15 -35.21
CA GLU A 636 -6.46 -3.90 -36.53
C GLU A 636 -4.97 -4.26 -36.50
N ALA A 637 -4.23 -3.83 -35.48
CA ALA A 637 -2.82 -4.17 -35.31
C ALA A 637 -2.58 -5.68 -35.26
N MET A 638 -3.39 -6.38 -34.47
CA MET A 638 -3.33 -7.84 -34.36
C MET A 638 -3.63 -8.51 -35.70
N SER A 639 -4.60 -8.02 -36.46
CA SER A 639 -4.94 -8.55 -37.78
C SER A 639 -3.75 -8.49 -38.74
N TYR A 640 -3.06 -7.34 -38.84
CA TYR A 640 -1.85 -7.20 -39.66
C TYR A 640 -0.72 -8.14 -39.21
N LEU A 641 -0.47 -8.23 -37.91
CA LEU A 641 0.59 -9.05 -37.34
C LEU A 641 0.33 -10.57 -37.56
N SER A 642 -0.91 -11.01 -37.29
CA SER A 642 -1.30 -12.42 -37.46
C SER A 642 -1.31 -12.86 -38.92
N ALA A 643 -1.77 -11.98 -39.84
CA ALA A 643 -1.76 -12.25 -41.28
C ALA A 643 -0.36 -12.08 -41.90
N GLY A 644 0.56 -11.39 -41.24
CA GLY A 644 1.86 -11.02 -41.77
C GLY A 644 1.77 -10.05 -42.95
N THR A 645 0.72 -9.26 -42.99
CA THR A 645 0.46 -8.25 -44.00
C THR A 645 0.91 -6.86 -43.53
N LYS A 646 1.18 -5.99 -44.48
CA LYS A 646 1.53 -4.60 -44.21
C LYS A 646 0.27 -3.74 -44.01
N ALA A 647 0.33 -2.77 -43.11
CA ALA A 647 -0.69 -1.75 -43.01
C ALA A 647 -0.52 -0.72 -44.15
N PRO A 648 -1.59 0.02 -44.51
CA PRO A 648 -1.50 1.14 -45.44
C PRO A 648 -0.52 2.22 -44.94
N ALA A 649 0.14 2.89 -45.87
CA ALA A 649 1.05 4.01 -45.53
C ALA A 649 0.33 5.09 -44.72
N GLY A 650 0.93 5.54 -43.63
CA GLY A 650 0.36 6.52 -42.69
C GLY A 650 -0.59 5.94 -41.63
N TRP A 651 -0.83 4.61 -41.61
CA TRP A 651 -1.68 3.96 -40.57
C TRP A 651 -1.12 4.19 -39.18
N LYS A 652 0.19 3.90 -38.98
CA LYS A 652 0.85 4.11 -37.67
C LYS A 652 0.72 5.55 -37.19
N GLN A 653 1.00 6.52 -38.08
CA GLN A 653 0.91 7.93 -37.73
C GLN A 653 -0.50 8.31 -37.29
N SER A 654 -1.52 7.82 -38.01
CA SER A 654 -2.93 8.03 -37.63
C SER A 654 -3.27 7.44 -36.28
N LYS A 655 -2.79 6.20 -35.98
CA LYS A 655 -3.08 5.54 -34.72
C LYS A 655 -2.32 6.15 -33.54
N LEU A 656 -1.09 6.60 -33.74
CA LEU A 656 -0.35 7.33 -32.71
C LEU A 656 -1.00 8.67 -32.38
N ALA A 657 -1.56 9.40 -33.38
CA ALA A 657 -2.32 10.61 -33.13
C ALA A 657 -3.59 10.38 -32.30
N LEU A 658 -4.27 9.23 -32.49
CA LEU A 658 -5.39 8.81 -31.63
C LEU A 658 -4.94 8.57 -30.20
N ILE A 659 -3.81 7.89 -30.01
CA ILE A 659 -3.21 7.66 -28.68
C ILE A 659 -2.84 8.97 -28.00
N ASP A 660 -2.18 9.88 -28.72
CA ASP A 660 -1.79 11.20 -28.19
C ASP A 660 -3.01 12.02 -27.74
N ALA A 661 -4.14 11.89 -28.46
CA ALA A 661 -5.41 12.47 -28.03
C ALA A 661 -5.95 11.81 -26.75
N ALA A 662 -5.83 10.48 -26.62
CA ALA A 662 -6.27 9.74 -25.44
C ALA A 662 -5.37 9.94 -24.21
N MET A 663 -4.12 10.34 -24.41
CA MET A 663 -3.20 10.69 -23.30
C MET A 663 -3.48 12.08 -22.69
N LYS A 664 -4.24 12.93 -23.37
CA LYS A 664 -4.62 14.24 -22.82
C LYS A 664 -5.51 14.05 -21.59
N PRO A 665 -5.39 14.92 -20.58
CA PRO A 665 -6.23 14.88 -19.40
C PRO A 665 -7.72 14.90 -19.75
N ALA A 666 -8.50 13.96 -19.17
CA ALA A 666 -9.96 13.93 -19.27
C ALA A 666 -10.57 13.11 -18.11
N GLY A 667 -11.52 13.68 -17.38
CA GLY A 667 -12.21 13.03 -16.28
C GLY A 667 -11.30 12.64 -15.10
N ILE A 668 -10.10 13.22 -15.03
CA ILE A 668 -9.11 12.95 -13.96
C ILE A 668 -8.66 11.46 -13.90
N VAL A 669 -8.88 10.73 -15.00
CA VAL A 669 -8.48 9.33 -15.15
C VAL A 669 -7.72 9.13 -16.47
N ARG A 670 -6.90 8.08 -16.51
CA ARG A 670 -6.13 7.69 -17.70
C ARG A 670 -6.34 6.22 -18.03
N PHE A 671 -6.19 5.86 -19.31
CA PHE A 671 -6.21 4.46 -19.74
C PHE A 671 -4.95 3.72 -19.29
N THR A 672 -5.13 2.49 -18.81
CA THR A 672 -4.05 1.65 -18.25
C THR A 672 -3.25 0.91 -19.32
N PHE A 673 -3.78 0.73 -20.53
CA PHE A 673 -3.24 -0.13 -21.59
C PHE A 673 -2.58 0.62 -22.75
N ILE A 674 -2.39 1.93 -22.64
CA ILE A 674 -1.84 2.78 -23.73
C ILE A 674 -0.45 2.33 -24.16
N ASP A 675 0.46 2.04 -23.22
CA ASP A 675 1.83 1.64 -23.56
C ASP A 675 1.88 0.27 -24.23
N SER A 676 1.05 -0.65 -23.78
CA SER A 676 0.91 -1.98 -24.42
C SER A 676 0.30 -1.86 -25.83
N LEU A 677 -0.68 -0.96 -26.04
CA LEU A 677 -1.23 -0.68 -27.37
C LEU A 677 -0.19 -0.03 -28.31
N LYS A 678 0.65 0.90 -27.79
CA LYS A 678 1.78 1.46 -28.56
C LYS A 678 2.73 0.36 -29.03
N SER A 679 3.00 -0.65 -28.19
CA SER A 679 3.85 -1.78 -28.53
C SER A 679 3.27 -2.60 -29.68
N LEU A 680 1.95 -2.85 -29.71
CA LEU A 680 1.27 -3.49 -30.84
C LEU A 680 1.40 -2.68 -32.12
N ILE A 681 1.14 -1.37 -32.08
CA ILE A 681 1.22 -0.47 -33.23
C ILE A 681 2.66 -0.44 -33.77
N ALA A 682 3.66 -0.36 -32.90
CA ALA A 682 5.07 -0.32 -33.26
C ALA A 682 5.51 -1.56 -34.07
N ALA A 683 4.99 -2.73 -33.71
CA ALA A 683 5.32 -4.02 -34.32
C ALA A 683 4.71 -4.19 -35.75
N VAL A 684 3.64 -3.49 -36.12
CA VAL A 684 3.03 -3.56 -37.46
C VAL A 684 3.99 -2.98 -38.50
N GLN A 685 4.06 -3.58 -39.69
CA GLN A 685 4.82 -3.05 -40.85
C GLN A 685 3.91 -2.23 -41.76
N GLU A 686 4.41 -1.13 -42.31
CA GLU A 686 3.80 -0.33 -43.37
C GLU A 686 4.44 -0.59 -44.75
#